data_be231986e3c7cee72d0fe38fbff1f06a
#
_entry.id   be231986e3c7cee72d0fe38fbff1f06a
#
_cell.length_a   1.000
_cell.length_b   1.000
_cell.length_c   1.000
_cell.angle_alpha   90.00
_cell.angle_beta   90.00
_cell.angle_gamma   90.00
#
_symmetry.space_group_name_H-M   'P 1'
#
loop_
_entity.id
_entity.type
_entity.pdbx_description
1 polymer ?
#
loop_
_entity_poly.entity_id
_entity_poly.type
_entity_poly.pdbx_seq_one_letter_code
_entity_poly.pdbx_strand_id
1 'polypeptide(L)'
;MYALFEDSGKLGTGRILSQAQSSSQIELESGKRIKVKDPAILFKFETPKTEELLTSAKEICDSIDLQIAWEFAPTEEFSFLDLSVEYFSASPSSAEQVAMLKTLHDAPHYFRRMGKGRFKKASAEVIQQALIAIERKKELLSQIGAWADELALGKCPQPVSDEIYKILFKPDKNSAAYKAVVQAAKQAQMPAMALLTKAGAIASAYEFHWQRFLFDQFPKGFEFQSNTAAPTAAELDKITAPLPLASAVAFSIDDSQTTEIDDALSVQGLGTTEVTVGIHIAAPALWIKTNDSVDTLARSRLSTVYMPGVKITMLPKSVIEHFTLREGAVCPALSLYVVLNADTFEILNTYTRIERVKIEKNLRHDRLDHIVTVDWLNHEDSPASPDLPELPDSSGEQDNGELGSSESPHLLGIHHLSDLPRTQLSYLFRLAQHLKAQREVVRGKPENFNRPDFNFQIEKIQNTPLTGSEIVRLEPRHRGAPLDLIVAEAMILANSTWGKWMADLGVPGIYRSQASMAAGIKVRMSTKALPHAGIGVPCYAWSTSPLRRYTDLVNQWQICACVQHGATAALVAPFKPKDTDLMAIISAFDCAYTAYNSYQSSMERYWTLKYVQQENIHELTLNVFKTYPGTPPLARADTLPLVLSVNGAPDLQRGAQIRVRLSSIDLMSMDVKADFLELCHPSSNTSLESTQIPEFEEDPEDSAQAQDAASVGLSGLSLELDLDVRENDPDHGPQSGATYNAGGEQETVVSEVDSHSKHSAPQSPEKPQSQ
;
A
#
# COMPACT_ATOMS: atom_id res chain seq x y z
N MET A 1 12.82 70.41 -7.27
CA MET A 1 12.11 69.47 -8.25
C MET A 1 12.06 68.12 -7.71
N TYR A 2 10.92 67.48 -7.76
CA TYR A 2 10.63 66.09 -7.33
C TYR A 2 10.26 65.27 -8.54
N ALA A 3 10.35 63.98 -8.40
CA ALA A 3 9.91 63.01 -9.44
C ALA A 3 9.05 61.90 -8.85
N LEU A 4 8.02 61.48 -9.60
CA LEU A 4 7.33 60.25 -9.48
C LEU A 4 7.90 59.31 -10.54
N PHE A 5 8.28 58.11 -10.15
CA PHE A 5 8.93 57.13 -11.04
C PHE A 5 8.38 55.71 -10.78
N GLU A 6 8.60 54.83 -11.74
CA GLU A 6 8.27 53.42 -11.63
C GLU A 6 9.58 52.60 -11.54
N ASP A 7 9.72 51.81 -10.47
CA ASP A 7 10.83 50.88 -10.30
C ASP A 7 10.30 49.49 -9.99
N SER A 8 10.66 48.56 -10.85
CA SER A 8 10.23 47.15 -10.71
C SER A 8 8.71 46.98 -10.53
N GLY A 9 7.93 47.83 -11.22
CA GLY A 9 6.45 47.80 -11.19
C GLY A 9 5.83 48.49 -9.97
N LYS A 10 6.61 49.12 -9.11
CA LYS A 10 6.14 49.91 -7.97
C LYS A 10 6.36 51.42 -8.24
N LEU A 11 5.35 52.21 -7.88
CA LEU A 11 5.47 53.68 -7.94
C LEU A 11 6.27 54.18 -6.73
N GLY A 12 7.26 55.01 -6.99
CA GLY A 12 8.08 55.67 -5.99
C GLY A 12 8.15 57.17 -6.21
N THR A 13 8.36 57.93 -5.13
CA THR A 13 8.54 59.37 -5.18
C THR A 13 9.86 59.77 -4.51
N GLY A 14 10.46 60.88 -4.95
CA GLY A 14 11.67 61.39 -4.33
C GLY A 14 12.13 62.68 -4.93
N ARG A 15 13.13 63.34 -4.26
CA ARG A 15 13.73 64.57 -4.66
C ARG A 15 14.85 64.33 -5.66
N ILE A 16 14.84 65.01 -6.80
CA ILE A 16 15.91 64.92 -7.79
C ILE A 16 17.12 65.76 -7.27
N LEU A 17 18.24 65.06 -7.07
CA LEU A 17 19.51 65.67 -6.63
C LEU A 17 20.36 66.07 -7.80
N SER A 18 20.45 65.29 -8.85
CA SER A 18 21.22 65.59 -10.07
C SER A 18 20.61 64.80 -11.26
N GLN A 19 20.79 65.39 -12.45
CA GLN A 19 20.37 64.80 -13.72
C GLN A 19 21.60 64.61 -14.62
N ALA A 20 21.73 63.44 -15.23
CA ALA A 20 22.68 63.06 -16.25
C ALA A 20 21.92 62.80 -17.58
N GLN A 21 22.65 62.59 -18.67
CA GLN A 21 22.06 62.46 -20.03
C GLN A 21 20.97 61.40 -20.17
N SER A 22 20.92 60.33 -19.28
CA SER A 22 19.96 59.22 -19.41
C SER A 22 19.40 58.72 -18.08
N SER A 23 19.73 59.40 -16.96
CA SER A 23 19.32 58.98 -15.62
C SER A 23 19.39 60.09 -14.61
N SER A 24 18.55 60.08 -13.62
CA SER A 24 18.52 61.04 -12.50
C SER A 24 18.87 60.38 -11.19
N GLN A 25 19.58 61.03 -10.31
CA GLN A 25 19.82 60.62 -8.95
C GLN A 25 18.70 61.18 -8.07
N ILE A 26 17.95 60.31 -7.45
CA ILE A 26 16.76 60.62 -6.65
C ILE A 26 17.01 60.21 -5.20
N GLU A 27 16.69 61.07 -4.28
CA GLU A 27 16.70 60.89 -2.85
C GLU A 27 15.27 60.61 -2.40
N LEU A 28 15.05 59.38 -1.85
CA LEU A 28 13.78 58.94 -1.28
C LEU A 28 13.54 59.60 0.08
N GLU A 29 12.33 59.60 0.58
CA GLU A 29 11.98 60.09 1.92
C GLU A 29 12.79 59.40 3.03
N SER A 30 13.17 58.13 2.85
CA SER A 30 14.06 57.38 3.75
C SER A 30 15.51 57.89 3.77
N GLY A 31 15.87 58.93 2.97
CA GLY A 31 17.22 59.40 2.79
C GLY A 31 18.08 58.53 1.86
N LYS A 32 17.57 57.42 1.38
CA LYS A 32 18.27 56.51 0.45
C LYS A 32 18.35 57.17 -0.93
N ARG A 33 19.56 57.16 -1.54
CA ARG A 33 19.77 57.66 -2.89
C ARG A 33 19.76 56.52 -3.90
N ILE A 34 18.95 56.68 -4.93
CA ILE A 34 18.81 55.68 -6.02
C ILE A 34 19.07 56.38 -7.36
N LYS A 35 19.53 55.60 -8.34
CA LYS A 35 19.70 56.04 -9.72
C LYS A 35 18.52 55.50 -10.55
N VAL A 36 17.70 56.41 -11.05
CA VAL A 36 16.52 56.11 -11.87
C VAL A 36 16.80 56.51 -13.31
N LYS A 37 16.51 55.63 -14.27
CA LYS A 37 16.62 55.92 -15.71
C LYS A 37 15.52 56.91 -16.11
N ASP A 38 15.82 57.88 -16.98
CA ASP A 38 14.82 58.88 -17.41
C ASP A 38 13.51 58.28 -17.96
N PRO A 39 13.51 57.19 -18.72
CA PRO A 39 12.25 56.58 -19.17
C PRO A 39 11.37 56.00 -18.04
N ALA A 40 11.92 55.82 -16.85
CA ALA A 40 11.17 55.34 -15.67
C ALA A 40 10.61 56.50 -14.84
N ILE A 41 11.00 57.74 -15.12
CA ILE A 41 10.42 58.94 -14.49
C ILE A 41 9.12 59.27 -15.23
N LEU A 42 8.01 59.12 -14.54
CA LEU A 42 6.66 59.27 -15.10
C LEU A 42 6.20 60.74 -15.06
N PHE A 43 6.59 61.46 -13.98
CA PHE A 43 6.13 62.79 -13.75
C PHE A 43 7.14 63.59 -12.90
N LYS A 44 7.37 64.90 -13.23
CA LYS A 44 8.25 65.81 -12.48
C LYS A 44 7.41 66.98 -11.98
N PHE A 45 7.63 67.38 -10.72
CA PHE A 45 6.86 68.47 -10.10
C PHE A 45 7.74 69.26 -9.14
N GLU A 46 7.33 70.52 -8.83
CA GLU A 46 8.06 71.43 -7.93
C GLU A 46 7.35 71.59 -6.60
N THR A 47 6.02 71.63 -6.65
CA THR A 47 5.10 71.80 -5.51
C THR A 47 3.84 70.94 -5.72
N PRO A 48 3.20 70.45 -4.65
CA PRO A 48 3.62 70.44 -3.24
C PRO A 48 4.78 69.46 -2.98
N LYS A 49 5.26 69.35 -1.74
CA LYS A 49 6.26 68.32 -1.36
C LYS A 49 5.65 66.93 -1.55
N THR A 50 6.51 65.92 -1.65
CA THR A 50 6.15 64.53 -1.90
C THR A 50 5.07 64.00 -0.96
N GLU A 51 5.18 64.24 0.34
CA GLU A 51 4.24 63.77 1.35
C GLU A 51 2.85 64.41 1.21
N GLU A 52 2.81 65.72 1.02
CA GLU A 52 1.58 66.49 0.78
C GLU A 52 0.91 66.07 -0.53
N LEU A 53 1.70 65.85 -1.60
CA LEU A 53 1.22 65.39 -2.89
C LEU A 53 0.58 64.00 -2.80
N LEU A 54 1.23 63.04 -2.12
CA LEU A 54 0.73 61.71 -1.98
C LEU A 54 -0.54 61.62 -1.08
N THR A 55 -0.61 62.46 -0.04
CA THR A 55 -1.79 62.57 0.82
C THR A 55 -2.98 63.12 0.06
N SER A 56 -2.80 64.26 -0.64
CA SER A 56 -3.86 64.85 -1.48
C SER A 56 -4.26 63.88 -2.62
N ALA A 57 -3.28 63.23 -3.26
CA ALA A 57 -3.58 62.27 -4.31
C ALA A 57 -4.38 61.07 -3.80
N LYS A 58 -4.13 60.61 -2.56
CA LYS A 58 -4.90 59.51 -1.94
C LYS A 58 -6.36 59.86 -1.71
N GLU A 59 -6.62 61.07 -1.21
CA GLU A 59 -7.98 61.59 -1.03
C GLU A 59 -8.72 61.69 -2.36
N ILE A 60 -8.03 62.13 -3.42
CA ILE A 60 -8.57 62.25 -4.77
C ILE A 60 -8.82 60.83 -5.36
N CYS A 61 -7.94 59.83 -5.13
CA CYS A 61 -8.14 58.46 -5.59
C CYS A 61 -9.48 57.88 -5.13
N ASP A 62 -9.85 58.13 -3.88
CA ASP A 62 -11.11 57.62 -3.29
C ASP A 62 -12.36 58.27 -3.95
N SER A 63 -12.18 59.41 -4.64
CA SER A 63 -13.26 60.09 -5.37
C SER A 63 -13.34 59.72 -6.86
N ILE A 64 -12.35 59.03 -7.42
CA ILE A 64 -12.35 58.64 -8.83
C ILE A 64 -13.24 57.42 -9.03
N ASP A 65 -14.30 57.58 -9.86
CA ASP A 65 -15.12 56.46 -10.32
C ASP A 65 -14.42 55.75 -11.47
N LEU A 66 -14.08 54.48 -11.23
CA LEU A 66 -13.38 53.63 -12.22
C LEU A 66 -14.18 53.41 -13.50
N GLN A 67 -15.53 53.33 -13.39
CA GLN A 67 -16.41 53.10 -14.54
C GLN A 67 -16.38 54.34 -15.42
N ILE A 68 -16.52 55.54 -14.82
CA ILE A 68 -16.47 56.79 -15.53
C ILE A 68 -15.09 57.01 -16.15
N ALA A 69 -14.00 56.77 -15.41
CA ALA A 69 -12.67 56.85 -15.94
C ALA A 69 -12.42 55.90 -17.13
N TRP A 70 -13.03 54.70 -17.09
CA TRP A 70 -12.97 53.77 -18.21
C TRP A 70 -13.77 54.27 -19.44
N GLU A 71 -14.90 54.86 -19.25
CA GLU A 71 -15.71 55.41 -20.33
C GLU A 71 -14.97 56.56 -21.05
N PHE A 72 -14.34 57.47 -20.30
CA PHE A 72 -13.53 58.56 -20.85
C PHE A 72 -12.23 58.11 -21.52
N ALA A 73 -11.67 56.97 -21.10
CA ALA A 73 -10.40 56.51 -21.62
C ALA A 73 -10.49 56.15 -23.12
N PRO A 74 -9.48 56.54 -23.93
CA PRO A 74 -9.37 56.17 -25.33
C PRO A 74 -9.29 54.64 -25.51
N THR A 75 -9.75 54.14 -26.68
CA THR A 75 -9.63 52.73 -27.05
C THR A 75 -8.20 52.32 -27.37
N GLU A 76 -7.41 53.25 -27.86
CA GLU A 76 -5.99 53.08 -28.14
C GLU A 76 -5.14 53.23 -26.86
N GLU A 77 -3.83 53.05 -27.00
CA GLU A 77 -2.89 53.29 -25.90
C GLU A 77 -2.82 54.76 -25.55
N PHE A 78 -3.03 55.09 -24.27
CA PHE A 78 -3.04 56.47 -23.77
C PHE A 78 -2.13 56.63 -22.56
N SER A 79 -1.73 57.91 -22.29
CA SER A 79 -1.01 58.27 -21.07
C SER A 79 -1.99 58.59 -19.94
N PHE A 80 -1.58 58.35 -18.69
CA PHE A 80 -2.37 58.80 -17.53
C PHE A 80 -2.61 60.33 -17.56
N LEU A 81 -1.68 61.08 -18.14
CA LEU A 81 -1.82 62.54 -18.29
C LEU A 81 -2.98 62.90 -19.23
N ASP A 82 -3.10 62.16 -20.35
CA ASP A 82 -4.17 62.40 -21.31
C ASP A 82 -5.54 62.16 -20.65
N LEU A 83 -5.66 61.04 -19.93
CA LEU A 83 -6.90 60.74 -19.22
C LEU A 83 -7.19 61.70 -18.06
N SER A 84 -6.15 62.21 -17.38
CA SER A 84 -6.34 63.22 -16.34
C SER A 84 -6.98 64.51 -16.88
N VAL A 85 -6.60 64.93 -18.09
CA VAL A 85 -7.19 66.09 -18.77
C VAL A 85 -8.65 65.83 -19.11
N GLU A 86 -8.98 64.69 -19.61
CA GLU A 86 -10.37 64.33 -19.99
C GLU A 86 -11.27 64.13 -18.76
N TYR A 87 -10.73 63.62 -17.66
CA TYR A 87 -11.52 63.30 -16.47
C TYR A 87 -11.75 64.49 -15.54
N PHE A 88 -10.71 65.28 -15.25
CA PHE A 88 -10.78 66.34 -14.27
C PHE A 88 -11.01 67.74 -14.91
N SER A 89 -10.05 68.22 -15.70
CA SER A 89 -10.09 69.53 -16.34
C SER A 89 -8.98 69.71 -17.37
N ALA A 90 -9.03 70.68 -18.19
CA ALA A 90 -7.99 71.03 -19.19
C ALA A 90 -6.59 71.31 -18.58
N SER A 91 -6.49 71.56 -17.27
CA SER A 91 -5.22 71.79 -16.54
C SER A 91 -5.30 71.10 -15.17
N PRO A 92 -5.24 69.73 -15.11
CA PRO A 92 -5.31 69.03 -13.85
C PRO A 92 -4.12 69.29 -12.95
N SER A 93 -4.35 69.40 -11.64
CA SER A 93 -3.30 69.59 -10.64
C SER A 93 -2.35 68.42 -10.57
N SER A 94 -1.17 68.59 -10.03
CA SER A 94 -0.19 67.49 -9.81
C SER A 94 -0.80 66.36 -8.96
N ALA A 95 -1.67 66.67 -7.99
CA ALA A 95 -2.34 65.71 -7.14
C ALA A 95 -3.35 64.88 -7.92
N GLU A 96 -4.15 65.50 -8.81
CA GLU A 96 -5.11 64.81 -9.68
C GLU A 96 -4.42 63.87 -10.68
N GLN A 97 -3.27 64.33 -11.25
CA GLN A 97 -2.50 63.50 -12.19
C GLN A 97 -1.89 62.29 -11.50
N VAL A 98 -1.36 62.43 -10.28
CA VAL A 98 -0.83 61.33 -9.49
C VAL A 98 -1.96 60.39 -9.01
N ALA A 99 -3.11 60.94 -8.63
CA ALA A 99 -4.28 60.17 -8.28
C ALA A 99 -4.76 59.31 -9.46
N MET A 100 -4.87 59.89 -10.66
CA MET A 100 -5.24 59.15 -11.86
C MET A 100 -4.23 58.02 -12.16
N LEU A 101 -2.93 58.32 -12.15
CA LEU A 101 -1.89 57.29 -12.37
C LEU A 101 -2.04 56.13 -11.38
N LYS A 102 -2.24 56.43 -10.09
CA LYS A 102 -2.36 55.43 -9.04
C LYS A 102 -3.63 54.60 -9.25
N THR A 103 -4.77 55.24 -9.51
CA THR A 103 -6.04 54.54 -9.79
C THR A 103 -5.94 53.59 -10.98
N LEU A 104 -5.31 54.05 -12.10
CA LEU A 104 -5.08 53.20 -13.27
C LEU A 104 -4.12 52.04 -12.97
N HIS A 105 -3.12 52.30 -12.13
CA HIS A 105 -2.13 51.30 -11.73
C HIS A 105 -2.73 50.22 -10.83
N ASP A 106 -3.63 50.60 -9.90
CA ASP A 106 -4.26 49.69 -8.93
C ASP A 106 -5.50 48.98 -9.47
N ALA A 107 -5.95 49.34 -10.69
CA ALA A 107 -7.08 48.73 -11.38
C ALA A 107 -6.70 47.96 -12.66
N PRO A 108 -5.87 46.89 -12.58
CA PRO A 108 -5.35 46.19 -13.76
C PRO A 108 -6.46 45.46 -14.55
N HIS A 109 -7.61 45.24 -13.96
CA HIS A 109 -8.79 44.65 -14.60
C HIS A 109 -9.57 45.65 -15.48
N TYR A 110 -9.42 46.94 -15.25
CA TYR A 110 -9.93 48.03 -16.13
C TYR A 110 -8.88 48.46 -17.13
N PHE A 111 -7.61 48.60 -16.71
CA PHE A 111 -6.54 49.20 -17.48
C PHE A 111 -5.27 48.34 -17.51
N ARG A 112 -4.95 47.83 -18.68
CA ARG A 112 -3.72 47.07 -18.89
C ARG A 112 -2.54 48.01 -18.96
N ARG A 113 -1.50 47.78 -18.14
CA ARG A 113 -0.27 48.58 -18.16
C ARG A 113 0.53 48.32 -19.43
N MET A 114 0.93 49.36 -20.12
CA MET A 114 1.80 49.32 -21.30
C MET A 114 3.23 49.78 -20.99
N GLY A 115 3.50 50.20 -19.73
CA GLY A 115 4.75 50.74 -19.25
C GLY A 115 4.87 52.27 -19.44
N LYS A 116 5.80 52.92 -18.72
CA LYS A 116 6.08 54.35 -18.80
C LYS A 116 4.86 55.26 -18.59
N GLY A 117 3.97 54.89 -17.68
CA GLY A 117 2.75 55.62 -17.41
C GLY A 117 1.70 55.55 -18.52
N ARG A 118 1.79 54.62 -19.43
CA ARG A 118 0.81 54.36 -20.50
C ARG A 118 -0.03 53.17 -20.19
N PHE A 119 -1.28 53.23 -20.62
CA PHE A 119 -2.32 52.24 -20.35
C PHE A 119 -3.15 51.98 -21.60
N LYS A 120 -3.83 50.83 -21.61
CA LYS A 120 -4.86 50.50 -22.60
C LYS A 120 -6.07 49.99 -21.87
N LYS A 121 -7.27 50.50 -22.19
CA LYS A 121 -8.50 50.05 -21.54
C LYS A 121 -8.86 48.62 -21.94
N ALA A 122 -9.34 47.83 -20.98
CA ALA A 122 -9.90 46.51 -21.24
C ALA A 122 -11.29 46.65 -21.91
N SER A 123 -11.69 45.61 -22.66
CA SER A 123 -13.06 45.58 -23.17
C SER A 123 -14.08 45.35 -22.02
N ALA A 124 -15.32 45.79 -22.21
CA ALA A 124 -16.39 45.60 -21.23
C ALA A 124 -16.57 44.11 -20.82
N GLU A 125 -16.43 43.19 -21.77
CA GLU A 125 -16.51 41.76 -21.52
C GLU A 125 -15.41 41.25 -20.58
N VAL A 126 -14.16 41.73 -20.80
CA VAL A 126 -13.01 41.36 -19.95
C VAL A 126 -13.17 41.92 -18.53
N ILE A 127 -13.67 43.13 -18.40
CA ILE A 127 -13.95 43.73 -17.09
C ILE A 127 -15.04 42.92 -16.37
N GLN A 128 -16.12 42.61 -17.04
CA GLN A 128 -17.21 41.83 -16.44
C GLN A 128 -16.73 40.45 -15.97
N GLN A 129 -15.94 39.75 -16.80
CA GLN A 129 -15.32 38.49 -16.41
C GLN A 129 -14.37 38.63 -15.22
N ALA A 130 -13.55 39.66 -15.18
CA ALA A 130 -12.64 39.95 -14.09
C ALA A 130 -13.38 40.25 -12.76
N LEU A 131 -14.43 41.06 -12.80
CA LEU A 131 -15.25 41.39 -11.64
C LEU A 131 -15.97 40.13 -11.09
N ILE A 132 -16.52 39.32 -11.98
CA ILE A 132 -17.12 38.00 -11.58
C ILE A 132 -16.05 37.12 -10.94
N ALA A 133 -14.85 37.06 -11.48
CA ALA A 133 -13.75 36.26 -10.90
C ALA A 133 -13.30 36.78 -9.54
N ILE A 134 -13.25 38.10 -9.36
CA ILE A 134 -12.92 38.76 -8.08
C ILE A 134 -13.99 38.44 -7.03
N GLU A 135 -15.26 38.58 -7.38
CA GLU A 135 -16.37 38.25 -6.45
C GLU A 135 -16.39 36.77 -6.07
N ARG A 136 -16.24 35.87 -7.04
CA ARG A 136 -16.08 34.44 -6.77
C ARG A 136 -14.90 34.12 -5.84
N LYS A 137 -13.77 34.80 -6.04
CA LYS A 137 -12.59 34.63 -5.15
C LYS A 137 -12.90 35.11 -3.74
N LYS A 138 -13.61 36.22 -3.60
CA LYS A 138 -14.02 36.76 -2.31
C LYS A 138 -15.00 35.85 -1.59
N GLU A 139 -16.02 35.35 -2.31
CA GLU A 139 -16.97 34.34 -1.80
C GLU A 139 -16.23 33.08 -1.34
N LEU A 140 -15.29 32.57 -2.16
CA LEU A 140 -14.48 31.40 -1.81
C LEU A 140 -13.65 31.61 -0.56
N LEU A 141 -13.02 32.77 -0.42
CA LEU A 141 -12.22 33.10 0.79
C LEU A 141 -13.12 33.21 2.04
N SER A 142 -14.29 33.79 1.90
CA SER A 142 -15.31 33.86 2.97
C SER A 142 -15.76 32.45 3.38
N GLN A 143 -16.00 31.59 2.41
CA GLN A 143 -16.37 30.19 2.65
C GLN A 143 -15.26 29.39 3.34
N ILE A 144 -13.99 29.54 2.90
CA ILE A 144 -12.83 28.95 3.57
C ILE A 144 -12.75 29.41 5.02
N GLY A 145 -12.97 30.70 5.28
CA GLY A 145 -13.01 31.25 6.63
C GLY A 145 -14.09 30.62 7.51
N ALA A 146 -15.31 30.53 6.98
CA ALA A 146 -16.44 29.90 7.69
C ALA A 146 -16.16 28.43 8.02
N TRP A 147 -15.63 27.65 7.09
CA TRP A 147 -15.23 26.26 7.35
C TRP A 147 -14.11 26.14 8.38
N ALA A 148 -13.16 27.08 8.33
CA ALA A 148 -12.07 27.11 9.31
C ALA A 148 -12.60 27.41 10.74
N ASP A 149 -13.54 28.33 10.87
CA ASP A 149 -14.15 28.67 12.15
C ASP A 149 -14.98 27.49 12.71
N GLU A 150 -15.74 26.78 11.87
CA GLU A 150 -16.47 25.56 12.29
C GLU A 150 -15.51 24.48 12.78
N LEU A 151 -14.41 24.23 12.03
CA LEU A 151 -13.38 23.25 12.43
C LEU A 151 -12.72 23.65 13.76
N ALA A 152 -12.38 24.93 13.97
CA ALA A 152 -11.78 25.41 15.21
C ALA A 152 -12.74 25.24 16.41
N LEU A 153 -14.05 25.31 16.18
CA LEU A 153 -15.10 25.04 17.17
C LEU A 153 -15.34 23.53 17.41
N GLY A 154 -14.64 22.66 16.70
CA GLY A 154 -14.76 21.19 16.83
C GLY A 154 -15.90 20.58 16.01
N LYS A 155 -16.30 21.20 14.91
CA LYS A 155 -17.27 20.66 13.96
C LYS A 155 -16.63 20.52 12.59
N CYS A 156 -16.78 19.37 11.95
CA CYS A 156 -16.29 19.19 10.59
C CYS A 156 -17.36 19.56 9.57
N PRO A 157 -17.14 20.59 8.72
CA PRO A 157 -18.05 20.90 7.63
C PRO A 157 -18.12 19.77 6.61
N GLN A 158 -19.30 19.50 6.03
CA GLN A 158 -19.52 18.41 5.09
C GLN A 158 -18.51 18.42 3.91
N PRO A 159 -18.23 19.56 3.26
CA PRO A 159 -17.25 19.59 2.15
C PRO A 159 -15.82 19.22 2.57
N VAL A 160 -15.44 19.46 3.83
CA VAL A 160 -14.15 19.01 4.37
C VAL A 160 -14.19 17.52 4.68
N SER A 161 -15.29 17.03 5.25
CA SER A 161 -15.53 15.61 5.53
C SER A 161 -15.49 14.76 4.25
N ASP A 162 -16.12 15.22 3.18
CA ASP A 162 -16.17 14.52 1.89
C ASP A 162 -14.77 14.37 1.24
N GLU A 163 -13.84 15.28 1.54
CA GLU A 163 -12.49 15.28 0.99
C GLU A 163 -11.41 14.85 2.01
N ILE A 164 -11.82 14.43 3.22
CA ILE A 164 -10.90 14.22 4.35
C ILE A 164 -9.71 13.32 4.00
N TYR A 165 -9.95 12.20 3.34
CA TYR A 165 -8.89 11.25 3.00
C TYR A 165 -7.98 11.74 1.87
N LYS A 166 -8.47 12.61 0.97
CA LYS A 166 -7.63 13.31 0.01
C LYS A 166 -6.73 14.33 0.71
N ILE A 167 -7.31 15.09 1.64
CA ILE A 167 -6.57 16.08 2.46
C ILE A 167 -5.45 15.41 3.25
N LEU A 168 -5.73 14.23 3.83
CA LEU A 168 -4.78 13.51 4.66
C LEU A 168 -3.70 12.77 3.86
N PHE A 169 -4.08 12.11 2.75
CA PHE A 169 -3.19 11.15 2.08
C PHE A 169 -2.60 11.65 0.76
N LYS A 170 -3.26 12.59 0.08
CA LYS A 170 -2.79 13.18 -1.17
C LYS A 170 -3.29 14.62 -1.30
N PRO A 171 -2.78 15.55 -0.46
CA PRO A 171 -3.32 16.90 -0.36
C PRO A 171 -3.18 17.70 -1.66
N ASP A 172 -4.28 18.29 -2.11
CA ASP A 172 -4.26 19.42 -3.04
C ASP A 172 -4.21 20.73 -2.25
N LYS A 173 -3.02 21.33 -2.15
CA LYS A 173 -2.79 22.59 -1.43
C LYS A 173 -3.63 23.76 -1.96
N ASN A 174 -4.22 23.65 -3.14
CA ASN A 174 -5.06 24.66 -3.74
C ASN A 174 -6.55 24.49 -3.41
N SER A 175 -6.97 23.30 -2.96
CA SER A 175 -8.38 23.04 -2.63
C SER A 175 -8.85 23.95 -1.48
N ALA A 176 -10.12 24.34 -1.51
CA ALA A 176 -10.72 25.14 -0.46
C ALA A 176 -10.75 24.41 0.87
N ALA A 177 -11.06 23.09 0.84
CA ALA A 177 -11.12 22.26 2.02
C ALA A 177 -9.74 22.15 2.71
N TYR A 178 -8.65 21.92 1.94
CA TYR A 178 -7.29 21.90 2.49
C TYR A 178 -6.93 23.25 3.15
N LYS A 179 -7.23 24.38 2.48
CA LYS A 179 -6.97 25.73 3.01
C LYS A 179 -7.73 25.99 4.30
N ALA A 180 -8.98 25.55 4.37
CA ALA A 180 -9.79 25.66 5.60
C ALA A 180 -9.16 24.90 6.77
N VAL A 181 -8.69 23.66 6.54
CA VAL A 181 -7.99 22.86 7.58
C VAL A 181 -6.71 23.55 8.05
N VAL A 182 -5.88 24.05 7.12
CA VAL A 182 -4.64 24.76 7.47
C VAL A 182 -4.94 26.04 8.26
N GLN A 183 -5.94 26.81 7.85
CA GLN A 183 -6.35 28.03 8.55
C GLN A 183 -6.89 27.71 9.94
N ALA A 184 -7.74 26.71 10.07
CA ALA A 184 -8.28 26.26 11.36
C ALA A 184 -7.20 25.76 12.32
N ALA A 185 -6.21 25.00 11.81
CA ALA A 185 -5.08 24.52 12.61
C ALA A 185 -4.24 25.69 13.17
N LYS A 186 -4.01 26.74 12.37
CA LYS A 186 -3.36 27.97 12.82
C LYS A 186 -4.19 28.71 13.88
N GLN A 187 -5.48 28.87 13.65
CA GLN A 187 -6.39 29.55 14.60
C GLN A 187 -6.46 28.81 15.95
N ALA A 188 -6.58 27.48 15.91
CA ALA A 188 -6.66 26.65 17.11
C ALA A 188 -5.28 26.39 17.77
N GLN A 189 -4.18 26.78 17.15
CA GLN A 189 -2.80 26.47 17.57
C GLN A 189 -2.59 24.98 17.85
N MET A 190 -3.14 24.13 16.98
CA MET A 190 -3.20 22.69 17.16
C MET A 190 -2.75 21.98 15.86
N PRO A 191 -2.03 20.85 15.93
CA PRO A 191 -1.73 20.04 14.75
C PRO A 191 -3.00 19.66 14.00
N ALA A 192 -2.96 19.68 12.68
CA ALA A 192 -4.14 19.43 11.84
C ALA A 192 -4.80 18.08 12.11
N MET A 193 -4.01 17.03 12.37
CA MET A 193 -4.53 15.70 12.73
C MET A 193 -5.34 15.75 14.03
N ALA A 194 -4.81 16.37 15.08
CA ALA A 194 -5.50 16.51 16.36
C ALA A 194 -6.79 17.35 16.23
N LEU A 195 -6.76 18.41 15.41
CA LEU A 195 -7.93 19.22 15.09
C LEU A 195 -9.02 18.40 14.39
N LEU A 196 -8.65 17.63 13.36
CA LEU A 196 -9.59 16.82 12.59
C LEU A 196 -10.20 15.69 13.42
N THR A 197 -9.40 15.07 14.29
CA THR A 197 -9.89 14.07 15.26
C THR A 197 -10.88 14.71 16.23
N LYS A 198 -10.54 15.88 16.80
CA LYS A 198 -11.42 16.64 17.70
C LYS A 198 -12.72 17.09 17.02
N ALA A 199 -12.65 17.43 15.74
CA ALA A 199 -13.81 17.84 14.94
C ALA A 199 -14.69 16.63 14.47
N GLY A 200 -14.31 15.38 14.84
CA GLY A 200 -15.02 14.17 14.44
C GLY A 200 -14.88 13.81 12.96
N ALA A 201 -13.92 14.41 12.27
CA ALA A 201 -13.62 14.09 10.86
C ALA A 201 -12.96 12.72 10.68
N ILE A 202 -12.32 12.21 11.74
CA ILE A 202 -11.72 10.88 11.83
C ILE A 202 -12.42 10.17 12.98
N ALA A 203 -13.20 9.13 12.68
CA ALA A 203 -14.03 8.45 13.67
C ALA A 203 -13.19 7.63 14.66
N SER A 204 -12.13 6.97 14.17
CA SER A 204 -11.21 6.19 15.00
C SER A 204 -9.83 6.05 14.36
N ALA A 205 -8.82 5.65 15.16
CA ALA A 205 -7.51 5.31 14.63
C ALA A 205 -7.59 4.10 13.68
N TYR A 206 -8.46 3.12 13.97
CA TYR A 206 -8.71 1.99 13.07
C TYR A 206 -9.19 2.47 11.70
N GLU A 207 -10.21 3.33 11.68
CA GLU A 207 -10.75 3.86 10.43
C GLU A 207 -9.70 4.63 9.64
N PHE A 208 -8.88 5.45 10.31
CA PHE A 208 -7.80 6.17 9.65
C PHE A 208 -6.84 5.22 8.91
N HIS A 209 -6.38 4.14 9.56
CA HIS A 209 -5.48 3.16 8.95
C HIS A 209 -6.17 2.36 7.85
N TRP A 210 -7.43 1.96 8.07
CA TRP A 210 -8.24 1.26 7.08
C TRP A 210 -8.46 2.09 5.82
N GLN A 211 -8.85 3.35 5.97
CA GLN A 211 -9.06 4.27 4.85
C GLN A 211 -7.75 4.59 4.12
N ARG A 212 -6.64 4.66 4.83
CA ARG A 212 -5.32 4.79 4.22
C ARG A 212 -5.03 3.60 3.31
N PHE A 213 -5.26 2.39 3.79
CA PHE A 213 -5.10 1.17 3.00
C PHE A 213 -5.99 1.19 1.75
N LEU A 214 -7.27 1.50 1.91
CA LEU A 214 -8.20 1.57 0.78
C LEU A 214 -7.81 2.65 -0.23
N PHE A 215 -7.40 3.82 0.24
CA PHE A 215 -6.96 4.91 -0.61
C PHE A 215 -5.75 4.53 -1.46
N ASP A 216 -4.78 3.84 -0.87
CA ASP A 216 -3.54 3.46 -1.54
C ASP A 216 -3.72 2.24 -2.46
N GLN A 217 -4.47 1.22 -2.04
CA GLN A 217 -4.53 -0.08 -2.74
C GLN A 217 -5.83 -0.29 -3.52
N PHE A 218 -6.94 0.31 -3.08
CA PHE A 218 -8.26 0.12 -3.68
C PHE A 218 -8.97 1.46 -3.99
N PRO A 219 -8.34 2.37 -4.77
CA PRO A 219 -8.89 3.72 -5.01
C PRO A 219 -10.24 3.73 -5.77
N LYS A 220 -10.61 2.60 -6.38
CA LYS A 220 -11.90 2.39 -7.06
C LYS A 220 -12.91 1.61 -6.22
N GLY A 221 -12.58 1.34 -4.93
CA GLY A 221 -13.33 0.45 -4.06
C GLY A 221 -12.91 -1.01 -4.21
N PHE A 222 -13.23 -1.82 -3.20
CA PHE A 222 -12.84 -3.25 -3.12
C PHE A 222 -14.05 -4.20 -3.26
N GLU A 223 -15.26 -3.69 -3.26
CA GLU A 223 -16.46 -4.51 -3.44
C GLU A 223 -16.58 -5.02 -4.88
N PHE A 224 -17.10 -6.22 -5.02
CA PHE A 224 -17.41 -6.75 -6.35
C PHE A 224 -18.72 -6.15 -6.84
N GLN A 225 -18.73 -5.74 -8.10
CA GLN A 225 -19.96 -5.24 -8.72
C GLN A 225 -20.99 -6.36 -8.82
N SER A 226 -22.26 -6.02 -8.65
CA SER A 226 -23.38 -6.98 -8.68
C SER A 226 -23.51 -7.75 -10.01
N ASN A 227 -22.94 -7.23 -11.08
CA ASN A 227 -22.90 -7.84 -12.41
C ASN A 227 -21.61 -8.63 -12.68
N THR A 228 -20.75 -8.86 -11.66
CA THR A 228 -19.54 -9.66 -11.84
C THR A 228 -19.91 -11.08 -12.26
N ALA A 229 -19.28 -11.58 -13.32
CA ALA A 229 -19.54 -12.91 -13.87
C ALA A 229 -19.34 -13.98 -12.80
N ALA A 230 -20.31 -14.89 -12.73
CA ALA A 230 -20.27 -16.08 -11.89
C ALA A 230 -20.49 -17.31 -12.77
N PRO A 231 -19.84 -18.45 -12.49
CA PRO A 231 -20.07 -19.66 -13.25
C PRO A 231 -21.52 -20.13 -13.08
N THR A 232 -22.18 -20.42 -14.18
CA THR A 232 -23.49 -21.07 -14.16
C THR A 232 -23.33 -22.58 -14.00
N ALA A 233 -24.33 -23.26 -13.43
CA ALA A 233 -24.31 -24.73 -13.30
C ALA A 233 -24.06 -25.41 -14.65
N ALA A 234 -24.68 -24.94 -15.74
CA ALA A 234 -24.50 -25.51 -17.08
C ALA A 234 -23.07 -25.32 -17.64
N GLU A 235 -22.43 -24.19 -17.34
CA GLU A 235 -21.03 -23.96 -17.72
C GLU A 235 -20.09 -24.87 -16.94
N LEU A 236 -20.31 -25.00 -15.63
CA LEU A 236 -19.54 -25.91 -14.79
C LEU A 236 -19.70 -27.35 -15.21
N ASP A 237 -20.94 -27.80 -15.45
CA ASP A 237 -21.21 -29.19 -15.93
C ASP A 237 -20.50 -29.41 -17.26
N LYS A 238 -20.53 -28.49 -18.19
CA LYS A 238 -19.83 -28.61 -19.47
C LYS A 238 -18.31 -28.79 -19.32
N ILE A 239 -17.72 -28.16 -18.32
CA ILE A 239 -16.27 -28.22 -18.06
C ILE A 239 -15.93 -29.46 -17.24
N THR A 240 -16.73 -29.80 -16.23
CA THR A 240 -16.41 -30.86 -15.26
C THR A 240 -16.90 -32.24 -15.65
N ALA A 241 -18.05 -32.37 -16.34
CA ALA A 241 -18.59 -33.67 -16.73
C ALA A 241 -17.63 -34.53 -17.58
N PRO A 242 -16.83 -33.97 -18.50
CA PRO A 242 -15.86 -34.73 -19.27
C PRO A 242 -14.65 -35.19 -18.47
N LEU A 243 -14.40 -34.61 -17.29
CA LEU A 243 -13.23 -34.95 -16.48
C LEU A 243 -13.40 -36.32 -15.80
N PRO A 244 -12.34 -37.14 -15.78
CA PRO A 244 -12.35 -38.39 -15.06
C PRO A 244 -12.57 -38.14 -13.57
N LEU A 245 -13.21 -39.10 -12.90
CA LEU A 245 -13.27 -39.11 -11.44
C LEU A 245 -12.02 -39.80 -10.90
N ALA A 246 -11.33 -39.18 -9.97
CA ALA A 246 -10.20 -39.75 -9.28
C ALA A 246 -10.62 -41.01 -8.52
N SER A 247 -9.77 -42.02 -8.51
CA SER A 247 -9.95 -43.24 -7.67
C SER A 247 -9.63 -42.97 -6.19
N ALA A 248 -8.84 -41.92 -5.94
CA ALA A 248 -8.47 -41.47 -4.60
C ALA A 248 -9.59 -40.62 -3.97
N VAL A 249 -9.73 -40.75 -2.67
CA VAL A 249 -10.54 -39.84 -1.84
C VAL A 249 -9.59 -38.99 -1.06
N ALA A 250 -9.81 -37.65 -1.10
CA ALA A 250 -8.91 -36.66 -0.54
C ALA A 250 -9.50 -36.01 0.73
N PHE A 251 -8.62 -35.43 1.52
CA PHE A 251 -8.95 -34.57 2.65
C PHE A 251 -8.08 -33.33 2.60
N SER A 252 -8.59 -32.17 3.03
CA SER A 252 -7.80 -30.96 3.20
C SER A 252 -7.38 -30.76 4.65
N ILE A 253 -6.36 -29.92 4.87
CA ILE A 253 -5.87 -29.51 6.19
C ILE A 253 -5.75 -27.99 6.15
N ASP A 254 -6.66 -27.31 6.85
CA ASP A 254 -6.81 -25.85 6.81
C ASP A 254 -7.09 -25.26 8.20
N ASP A 255 -7.00 -23.95 8.32
CA ASP A 255 -7.51 -23.20 9.46
C ASP A 255 -9.06 -23.16 9.46
N SER A 256 -9.70 -23.16 10.64
CA SER A 256 -11.16 -23.14 10.77
C SER A 256 -11.84 -21.99 10.06
N GLN A 257 -11.16 -20.87 9.89
CA GLN A 257 -11.70 -19.67 9.21
C GLN A 257 -11.48 -19.68 7.70
N THR A 258 -10.75 -20.67 7.18
CA THR A 258 -10.46 -20.78 5.75
C THR A 258 -11.71 -21.14 4.95
N THR A 259 -12.07 -20.29 4.00
CA THR A 259 -13.17 -20.49 3.04
C THR A 259 -12.67 -20.77 1.63
N GLU A 260 -11.42 -20.42 1.34
CA GLU A 260 -10.71 -20.66 0.07
C GLU A 260 -9.81 -21.89 0.25
N ILE A 261 -10.38 -23.09 0.19
CA ILE A 261 -9.63 -24.33 0.32
C ILE A 261 -9.00 -24.65 -1.02
N ASP A 262 -7.71 -24.34 -1.14
CA ASP A 262 -6.95 -24.47 -2.37
C ASP A 262 -6.39 -25.88 -2.59
N ASP A 263 -6.08 -26.64 -1.53
CA ASP A 263 -5.36 -27.90 -1.61
C ASP A 263 -5.98 -29.02 -0.76
N ALA A 264 -5.80 -30.24 -1.21
CA ALA A 264 -6.19 -31.46 -0.52
C ALA A 264 -5.19 -32.57 -0.82
N LEU A 265 -5.12 -33.56 0.07
CA LEU A 265 -4.19 -34.68 0.00
C LEU A 265 -4.92 -36.01 -0.07
N SER A 266 -4.33 -36.99 -0.74
CA SER A 266 -4.78 -38.37 -0.74
C SER A 266 -3.61 -39.33 -0.69
N VAL A 267 -3.85 -40.55 -0.14
CA VAL A 267 -2.84 -41.61 -0.08
C VAL A 267 -3.47 -42.90 -0.50
N GLN A 268 -2.85 -43.61 -1.42
CA GLN A 268 -3.27 -44.93 -1.92
C GLN A 268 -2.11 -45.92 -1.88
N GLY A 269 -2.40 -47.20 -1.72
CA GLY A 269 -1.38 -48.24 -1.73
C GLY A 269 -0.66 -48.47 -0.39
N LEU A 270 -1.21 -47.95 0.73
CA LEU A 270 -0.66 -48.25 2.04
C LEU A 270 -0.65 -49.75 2.29
N GLY A 271 0.46 -50.28 2.82
CA GLY A 271 0.66 -51.73 3.05
C GLY A 271 1.18 -52.48 1.81
N THR A 272 1.44 -51.82 0.70
CA THR A 272 2.14 -52.34 -0.48
C THR A 272 3.54 -51.78 -0.64
N THR A 273 4.32 -52.26 -1.61
CA THR A 273 5.67 -51.76 -1.88
C THR A 273 5.73 -50.35 -2.48
N GLU A 274 4.62 -49.90 -3.07
CA GLU A 274 4.52 -48.59 -3.70
C GLU A 274 3.30 -47.85 -3.13
N VAL A 275 3.53 -46.63 -2.70
CA VAL A 275 2.49 -45.72 -2.21
C VAL A 275 2.37 -44.53 -3.14
N THR A 276 1.14 -44.20 -3.51
CA THR A 276 0.84 -43.02 -4.33
C THR A 276 0.25 -41.93 -3.46
N VAL A 277 0.94 -40.78 -3.37
CA VAL A 277 0.44 -39.57 -2.72
C VAL A 277 -0.13 -38.67 -3.80
N GLY A 278 -1.38 -38.24 -3.65
CA GLY A 278 -2.05 -37.26 -4.48
C GLY A 278 -2.03 -35.88 -3.79
N ILE A 279 -1.63 -34.85 -4.51
CA ILE A 279 -1.72 -33.45 -4.11
C ILE A 279 -2.69 -32.77 -5.09
N HIS A 280 -3.86 -32.40 -4.61
CA HIS A 280 -4.97 -31.91 -5.42
C HIS A 280 -5.17 -30.43 -5.19
N ILE A 281 -5.10 -29.63 -6.26
CA ILE A 281 -5.24 -28.18 -6.20
C ILE A 281 -6.53 -27.76 -6.88
N ALA A 282 -7.33 -26.93 -6.23
CA ALA A 282 -8.53 -26.32 -6.79
C ALA A 282 -8.25 -25.74 -8.18
N ALA A 283 -9.14 -25.98 -9.15
CA ALA A 283 -8.86 -25.71 -10.55
C ALA A 283 -9.70 -24.58 -11.17
N PRO A 284 -9.67 -23.33 -10.64
CA PRO A 284 -10.41 -22.19 -11.22
C PRO A 284 -9.97 -21.86 -12.65
N ALA A 285 -8.74 -22.16 -13.05
CA ALA A 285 -8.21 -21.97 -14.41
C ALA A 285 -8.99 -22.76 -15.48
N LEU A 286 -9.78 -23.74 -15.13
CA LEU A 286 -10.63 -24.45 -16.08
C LEU A 286 -11.79 -23.58 -16.59
N TRP A 287 -12.30 -22.69 -15.77
CA TRP A 287 -13.39 -21.78 -16.10
C TRP A 287 -12.89 -20.36 -16.42
N ILE A 288 -12.03 -19.79 -15.57
CA ILE A 288 -11.46 -18.45 -15.79
C ILE A 288 -10.50 -18.51 -16.99
N LYS A 289 -10.73 -17.66 -17.99
CA LYS A 289 -9.89 -17.58 -19.17
C LYS A 289 -9.07 -16.31 -19.14
N THR A 290 -7.87 -16.36 -19.70
CA THR A 290 -7.01 -15.18 -19.85
C THR A 290 -7.76 -14.06 -20.58
N ASN A 291 -7.71 -12.86 -20.02
CA ASN A 291 -8.35 -11.64 -20.50
C ASN A 291 -9.90 -11.63 -20.46
N ASP A 292 -10.55 -12.56 -19.76
CA ASP A 292 -11.97 -12.42 -19.46
C ASP A 292 -12.20 -11.41 -18.31
N SER A 293 -13.46 -11.17 -17.98
CA SER A 293 -13.82 -10.20 -16.93
C SER A 293 -13.34 -10.59 -15.54
N VAL A 294 -13.33 -11.90 -15.23
CA VAL A 294 -12.89 -12.40 -13.91
C VAL A 294 -11.37 -12.39 -13.82
N ASP A 295 -10.68 -12.75 -14.89
CA ASP A 295 -9.22 -12.61 -14.99
C ASP A 295 -8.78 -11.15 -14.83
N THR A 296 -9.43 -10.23 -15.55
CA THR A 296 -9.16 -8.79 -15.43
C THR A 296 -9.32 -8.30 -13.99
N LEU A 297 -10.35 -8.79 -13.30
CA LEU A 297 -10.60 -8.47 -11.90
C LEU A 297 -9.54 -9.08 -10.98
N ALA A 298 -9.25 -10.38 -11.10
CA ALA A 298 -8.22 -11.07 -10.33
C ALA A 298 -6.85 -10.41 -10.52
N ARG A 299 -6.51 -10.06 -11.77
CA ARG A 299 -5.30 -9.34 -12.13
C ARG A 299 -5.22 -7.93 -11.52
N SER A 300 -6.35 -7.26 -11.34
CA SER A 300 -6.38 -5.95 -10.67
C SER A 300 -6.15 -6.03 -9.16
N ARG A 301 -6.41 -7.19 -8.54
CA ARG A 301 -6.26 -7.45 -7.10
C ARG A 301 -4.99 -8.18 -6.76
N LEU A 302 -4.52 -9.06 -7.64
CA LEU A 302 -3.30 -9.88 -7.57
C LEU A 302 -3.28 -10.91 -6.44
N SER A 303 -3.78 -10.61 -5.26
CA SER A 303 -3.86 -11.53 -4.13
C SER A 303 -5.06 -11.22 -3.24
N THR A 304 -5.54 -12.24 -2.50
CA THR A 304 -6.39 -12.03 -1.34
C THR A 304 -5.59 -11.31 -0.26
N VAL A 305 -6.22 -10.33 0.38
CA VAL A 305 -5.64 -9.57 1.50
C VAL A 305 -6.23 -10.12 2.80
N TYR A 306 -5.34 -10.46 3.73
CA TYR A 306 -5.70 -10.92 5.07
C TYR A 306 -5.27 -9.87 6.09
N MET A 307 -6.21 -9.44 6.93
CA MET A 307 -5.94 -8.57 8.08
C MET A 307 -6.76 -9.06 9.25
N PRO A 308 -6.35 -8.80 10.48
CA PRO A 308 -7.17 -9.18 11.64
C PRO A 308 -8.61 -8.69 11.51
N GLY A 309 -9.56 -9.62 11.48
CA GLY A 309 -11.00 -9.34 11.35
C GLY A 309 -11.50 -8.91 9.96
N VAL A 310 -10.61 -8.79 8.94
CA VAL A 310 -11.00 -8.39 7.56
C VAL A 310 -10.29 -9.25 6.53
N LYS A 311 -11.05 -9.69 5.51
CA LYS A 311 -10.54 -10.37 4.33
C LYS A 311 -11.09 -9.74 3.05
N ILE A 312 -10.23 -9.38 2.12
CA ILE A 312 -10.60 -8.93 0.77
C ILE A 312 -10.13 -9.99 -0.20
N THR A 313 -11.05 -10.73 -0.79
CA THR A 313 -10.73 -11.86 -1.67
C THR A 313 -10.27 -11.39 -3.05
N MET A 314 -9.36 -12.15 -3.67
CA MET A 314 -8.92 -11.93 -5.05
C MET A 314 -10.05 -12.22 -6.04
N LEU A 315 -10.73 -13.34 -5.85
CA LEU A 315 -11.84 -13.79 -6.68
C LEU A 315 -13.18 -13.47 -6.02
N PRO A 316 -14.26 -13.33 -6.80
CA PRO A 316 -15.62 -13.22 -6.29
C PRO A 316 -16.02 -14.47 -5.48
N LYS A 317 -16.82 -14.25 -4.43
CA LYS A 317 -17.33 -15.33 -3.56
C LYS A 317 -18.01 -16.43 -4.36
N SER A 318 -18.78 -16.07 -5.37
CA SER A 318 -19.47 -17.03 -6.26
C SER A 318 -18.48 -17.95 -7.03
N VAL A 319 -17.32 -17.46 -7.41
CA VAL A 319 -16.27 -18.27 -8.06
C VAL A 319 -15.60 -19.17 -7.05
N ILE A 320 -15.22 -18.61 -5.88
CA ILE A 320 -14.58 -19.38 -4.79
C ILE A 320 -15.46 -20.57 -4.38
N GLU A 321 -16.74 -20.35 -4.14
CA GLU A 321 -17.70 -21.38 -3.70
C GLU A 321 -17.81 -22.57 -4.67
N HIS A 322 -17.57 -22.35 -5.95
CA HIS A 322 -17.62 -23.41 -6.96
C HIS A 322 -16.32 -24.20 -7.08
N PHE A 323 -15.18 -23.61 -6.79
CA PHE A 323 -13.88 -24.25 -7.00
C PHE A 323 -13.19 -24.66 -5.69
N THR A 324 -13.56 -24.11 -4.54
CA THR A 324 -13.02 -24.51 -3.24
C THR A 324 -13.23 -26.01 -2.99
N LEU A 325 -12.20 -26.66 -2.45
CA LEU A 325 -12.21 -28.13 -2.18
C LEU A 325 -12.99 -28.43 -0.90
N ARG A 326 -14.32 -28.28 -0.97
CA ARG A 326 -15.21 -28.39 0.20
C ARG A 326 -15.54 -29.84 0.54
N GLU A 327 -15.67 -30.13 1.83
CA GLU A 327 -16.06 -31.38 2.37
C GLU A 327 -17.38 -31.92 1.77
N GLY A 328 -17.44 -33.22 1.53
CA GLY A 328 -18.60 -33.94 0.98
C GLY A 328 -18.84 -33.74 -0.52
N ALA A 329 -18.06 -32.85 -1.18
CA ALA A 329 -18.22 -32.53 -2.59
C ALA A 329 -17.26 -33.31 -3.51
N VAL A 330 -17.61 -33.32 -4.79
CA VAL A 330 -16.73 -33.77 -5.88
C VAL A 330 -16.29 -32.47 -6.64
N CYS A 331 -15.02 -32.09 -6.46
CA CYS A 331 -14.49 -30.83 -6.94
C CYS A 331 -13.56 -31.04 -8.14
N PRO A 332 -13.53 -30.12 -9.15
CA PRO A 332 -12.52 -30.14 -10.20
C PRO A 332 -11.17 -29.73 -9.62
N ALA A 333 -10.15 -30.52 -9.91
CA ALA A 333 -8.81 -30.31 -9.39
C ALA A 333 -7.73 -30.55 -10.45
N LEU A 334 -6.61 -29.87 -10.28
CA LEU A 334 -5.33 -30.19 -10.88
C LEU A 334 -4.56 -31.03 -9.87
N SER A 335 -4.37 -32.34 -10.18
CA SER A 335 -3.80 -33.30 -9.25
C SER A 335 -2.39 -33.70 -9.67
N LEU A 336 -1.43 -33.56 -8.77
CA LEU A 336 -0.11 -34.16 -8.87
C LEU A 336 -0.14 -35.50 -8.10
N TYR A 337 0.25 -36.55 -8.77
CA TYR A 337 0.48 -37.85 -8.15
C TYR A 337 1.96 -38.15 -8.08
N VAL A 338 2.41 -38.52 -6.90
CA VAL A 338 3.79 -38.92 -6.62
C VAL A 338 3.80 -40.36 -6.18
N VAL A 339 4.36 -41.25 -7.00
CA VAL A 339 4.53 -42.68 -6.68
C VAL A 339 5.85 -42.85 -5.96
N LEU A 340 5.79 -43.41 -4.77
CA LEU A 340 6.92 -43.53 -3.85
C LEU A 340 7.16 -45.01 -3.52
N ASN A 341 8.43 -45.37 -3.32
CA ASN A 341 8.73 -46.58 -2.59
C ASN A 341 8.25 -46.44 -1.13
N ALA A 342 7.47 -47.41 -0.64
CA ALA A 342 6.80 -47.30 0.65
C ALA A 342 7.73 -47.15 1.85
N ASP A 343 8.93 -47.76 1.78
CA ASP A 343 9.88 -47.82 2.88
C ASP A 343 10.93 -46.73 2.82
N THR A 344 11.44 -46.41 1.60
CA THR A 344 12.56 -45.47 1.40
C THR A 344 12.08 -44.07 1.08
N PHE A 345 10.82 -43.86 0.74
CA PHE A 345 10.26 -42.60 0.22
C PHE A 345 10.92 -42.11 -1.08
N GLU A 346 11.66 -42.98 -1.79
CA GLU A 346 12.22 -42.64 -3.10
C GLU A 346 11.08 -42.39 -4.09
N ILE A 347 11.15 -41.28 -4.82
CA ILE A 347 10.17 -40.93 -5.86
C ILE A 347 10.44 -41.79 -7.10
N LEU A 348 9.56 -42.73 -7.36
CA LEU A 348 9.65 -43.66 -8.49
C LEU A 348 9.07 -43.04 -9.77
N ASN A 349 7.99 -42.27 -9.64
CA ASN A 349 7.31 -41.61 -10.76
C ASN A 349 6.47 -40.44 -10.29
N THR A 350 6.26 -39.47 -11.19
CA THR A 350 5.29 -38.38 -11.00
C THR A 350 4.46 -38.18 -12.26
N TYR A 351 3.16 -37.91 -12.07
CA TYR A 351 2.28 -37.55 -13.18
C TYR A 351 1.19 -36.59 -12.72
N THR A 352 0.67 -35.78 -13.65
CA THR A 352 -0.35 -34.76 -13.37
C THR A 352 -1.61 -35.04 -14.16
N ARG A 353 -2.77 -34.83 -13.54
CA ARG A 353 -4.09 -34.97 -14.16
C ARG A 353 -4.99 -33.78 -13.88
N ILE A 354 -5.88 -33.49 -14.81
CA ILE A 354 -7.03 -32.62 -14.60
C ILE A 354 -8.23 -33.56 -14.43
N GLU A 355 -8.85 -33.54 -13.27
CA GLU A 355 -9.86 -34.53 -12.88
C GLU A 355 -10.83 -33.98 -11.85
N ARG A 356 -11.83 -34.77 -11.48
CA ARG A 356 -12.72 -34.52 -10.34
C ARG A 356 -12.27 -35.36 -9.16
N VAL A 357 -12.17 -34.75 -7.99
CA VAL A 357 -11.72 -35.38 -6.76
C VAL A 357 -12.82 -35.29 -5.71
N LYS A 358 -13.14 -36.44 -5.06
CA LYS A 358 -14.04 -36.47 -3.90
C LYS A 358 -13.28 -35.99 -2.68
N ILE A 359 -13.76 -34.93 -2.05
CA ILE A 359 -13.25 -34.43 -0.78
C ILE A 359 -14.09 -35.04 0.35
N GLU A 360 -13.45 -35.81 1.17
CA GLU A 360 -14.18 -36.53 2.24
C GLU A 360 -14.26 -35.69 3.51
N LYS A 361 -13.15 -35.02 3.87
CA LYS A 361 -13.06 -34.21 5.07
C LYS A 361 -12.22 -32.93 4.85
N ASN A 362 -12.61 -31.90 5.59
CA ASN A 362 -11.77 -30.72 5.78
C ASN A 362 -11.27 -30.68 7.23
N LEU A 363 -10.04 -31.14 7.45
CA LEU A 363 -9.42 -31.18 8.78
C LEU A 363 -9.03 -29.75 9.20
N ARG A 364 -9.40 -29.36 10.43
CA ARG A 364 -9.12 -28.03 10.95
C ARG A 364 -7.96 -28.09 11.93
N HIS A 365 -6.77 -27.75 11.45
CA HIS A 365 -5.52 -27.93 12.20
C HIS A 365 -5.52 -27.15 13.51
N ASP A 366 -6.05 -25.90 13.55
CA ASP A 366 -6.18 -25.10 14.77
C ASP A 366 -6.96 -25.80 15.90
N ARG A 367 -7.85 -26.73 15.56
CA ARG A 367 -8.59 -27.58 16.51
C ARG A 367 -7.94 -28.92 16.76
N LEU A 368 -7.10 -29.38 15.85
CA LEU A 368 -6.53 -30.73 15.86
C LEU A 368 -5.09 -30.79 16.35
N ASP A 369 -4.36 -29.68 16.38
CA ASP A 369 -2.93 -29.67 16.72
C ASP A 369 -2.61 -30.19 18.12
N HIS A 370 -3.55 -30.08 19.05
CA HIS A 370 -3.41 -30.64 20.40
C HIS A 370 -3.72 -32.16 20.45
N ILE A 371 -4.36 -32.70 19.41
CA ILE A 371 -4.74 -34.11 19.29
C ILE A 371 -3.74 -34.86 18.41
N VAL A 372 -3.47 -34.30 17.21
CA VAL A 372 -2.60 -34.91 16.20
C VAL A 372 -1.14 -34.57 16.53
N THR A 373 -0.66 -35.14 17.62
CA THR A 373 0.72 -35.00 18.08
C THR A 373 1.64 -36.03 17.41
N VAL A 374 2.94 -35.82 17.53
CA VAL A 374 3.97 -36.76 17.04
C VAL A 374 3.76 -38.15 17.67
N ASP A 375 3.44 -38.21 18.97
CA ASP A 375 3.18 -39.44 19.66
C ASP A 375 1.91 -40.15 19.17
N TRP A 376 0.84 -39.38 18.91
CA TRP A 376 -0.39 -39.94 18.34
C TRP A 376 -0.16 -40.53 16.93
N LEU A 377 0.68 -39.86 16.11
CA LEU A 377 1.00 -40.39 14.76
C LEU A 377 1.90 -41.61 14.77
N ASN A 378 2.79 -41.79 15.73
CA ASN A 378 3.78 -42.86 15.76
C ASN A 378 3.32 -44.14 16.47
N HIS A 379 2.31 -44.09 17.37
CA HIS A 379 1.87 -45.22 18.16
C HIS A 379 0.46 -45.66 17.76
N GLU A 380 0.33 -46.70 16.93
CA GLU A 380 -0.97 -47.23 16.48
C GLU A 380 -1.87 -47.75 17.64
N ASP A 381 -1.24 -48.16 18.76
CA ASP A 381 -1.91 -48.76 19.90
C ASP A 381 -2.09 -47.84 21.12
N SER A 382 -1.78 -46.56 21.01
CA SER A 382 -2.01 -45.65 22.15
C SER A 382 -3.51 -45.39 22.28
N PRO A 383 -4.17 -45.88 23.36
CA PRO A 383 -5.56 -45.51 23.60
C PRO A 383 -5.62 -43.97 23.69
N ALA A 384 -6.59 -43.36 23.05
CA ALA A 384 -6.89 -41.96 23.21
C ALA A 384 -6.87 -41.66 24.73
N SER A 385 -6.08 -40.67 25.13
CA SER A 385 -6.04 -40.23 26.55
C SER A 385 -7.49 -40.03 27.04
N PRO A 386 -7.92 -40.70 28.12
CA PRO A 386 -9.29 -40.64 28.56
C PRO A 386 -9.75 -39.27 29.11
N ASP A 387 -8.85 -38.32 29.17
CA ASP A 387 -9.08 -36.98 29.72
C ASP A 387 -9.09 -35.90 28.64
N LEU A 388 -9.90 -36.05 27.60
CA LEU A 388 -10.31 -34.90 26.79
C LEU A 388 -11.39 -34.16 27.59
N PRO A 389 -11.20 -32.83 27.86
CA PRO A 389 -12.32 -32.05 28.39
C PRO A 389 -13.48 -32.17 27.38
N GLU A 390 -14.63 -32.63 27.85
CA GLU A 390 -15.87 -32.56 27.08
C GLU A 390 -16.01 -31.09 26.62
N LEU A 391 -16.04 -30.93 25.31
CA LEU A 391 -16.39 -29.61 24.75
C LEU A 391 -17.75 -29.24 25.35
N PRO A 392 -17.94 -28.00 25.82
CA PRO A 392 -19.19 -27.60 26.44
C PRO A 392 -20.33 -27.89 25.46
N ASP A 393 -21.20 -28.80 25.87
CA ASP A 393 -22.41 -29.13 25.20
C ASP A 393 -23.29 -27.89 25.10
N SER A 394 -23.47 -27.39 23.90
CA SER A 394 -24.39 -26.27 23.64
C SER A 394 -25.85 -26.74 23.61
N SER A 395 -26.19 -27.70 24.48
CA SER A 395 -27.56 -28.12 24.71
C SER A 395 -28.11 -27.49 25.98
N GLY A 396 -28.65 -26.31 25.86
CA GLY A 396 -29.35 -25.72 26.98
C GLY A 396 -29.75 -24.27 26.76
N GLU A 397 -30.67 -24.04 25.81
CA GLU A 397 -31.78 -23.12 26.03
C GLU A 397 -32.72 -23.19 24.81
N GLN A 398 -33.87 -23.84 25.04
CA GLN A 398 -35.01 -23.71 24.16
C GLN A 398 -35.55 -22.29 24.30
N ASP A 399 -35.45 -21.48 23.26
CA ASP A 399 -36.32 -20.35 23.11
C ASP A 399 -37.11 -20.46 21.80
N ASN A 400 -38.42 -20.50 21.98
CA ASN A 400 -39.44 -20.53 20.94
C ASN A 400 -39.54 -19.16 20.28
N GLY A 401 -39.31 -19.06 19.00
CA GLY A 401 -39.57 -17.82 18.27
C GLY A 401 -39.26 -17.90 16.77
N GLU A 402 -40.28 -17.95 16.01
CA GLU A 402 -40.48 -18.08 14.58
C GLU A 402 -39.54 -17.37 13.62
N LEU A 403 -39.27 -18.06 12.50
CA LEU A 403 -39.09 -17.62 11.11
C LEU A 403 -37.93 -16.66 10.77
N GLY A 404 -36.95 -17.25 10.10
CA GLY A 404 -35.97 -16.51 9.29
C GLY A 404 -34.91 -17.47 8.75
N SER A 405 -35.13 -18.05 7.57
CA SER A 405 -34.18 -18.89 6.86
C SER A 405 -32.86 -18.15 6.58
N SER A 406 -31.85 -18.42 7.38
CA SER A 406 -30.47 -18.25 6.99
C SER A 406 -29.72 -19.48 7.47
N GLU A 407 -29.28 -20.30 6.51
CA GLU A 407 -28.45 -21.45 6.73
C GLU A 407 -27.18 -21.02 7.48
N SER A 408 -27.14 -21.34 8.76
CA SER A 408 -25.89 -21.31 9.54
C SER A 408 -24.93 -22.31 8.90
N PRO A 409 -23.68 -21.97 8.57
CA PRO A 409 -22.72 -22.96 8.11
C PRO A 409 -22.56 -23.99 9.24
N HIS A 410 -22.93 -25.21 8.96
CA HIS A 410 -22.76 -26.33 9.87
C HIS A 410 -21.32 -26.38 10.37
N LEU A 411 -21.11 -26.09 11.62
CA LEU A 411 -19.92 -26.44 12.39
C LEU A 411 -19.86 -27.96 12.47
N LEU A 412 -19.36 -28.60 11.42
CA LEU A 412 -19.10 -30.05 11.41
C LEU A 412 -17.92 -30.28 12.36
N GLY A 413 -18.23 -30.59 13.60
CA GLY A 413 -17.28 -31.13 14.56
C GLY A 413 -16.86 -32.53 14.13
N ILE A 414 -15.58 -32.86 14.28
CA ILE A 414 -15.13 -34.24 14.30
C ILE A 414 -15.74 -34.87 15.56
N HIS A 415 -16.79 -35.64 15.40
CA HIS A 415 -17.52 -36.23 16.54
C HIS A 415 -16.76 -37.35 17.23
N HIS A 416 -15.79 -38.02 16.53
CA HIS A 416 -14.96 -39.07 17.09
C HIS A 416 -13.54 -39.06 16.53
N LEU A 417 -12.54 -39.34 17.34
CA LEU A 417 -11.12 -39.51 16.94
C LEU A 417 -10.94 -40.63 15.88
N SER A 418 -11.86 -41.61 15.87
CA SER A 418 -11.94 -42.69 14.87
C SER A 418 -12.20 -42.21 13.44
N ASP A 419 -12.67 -40.96 13.29
CA ASP A 419 -12.99 -40.38 11.98
C ASP A 419 -11.78 -39.72 11.31
N LEU A 420 -10.68 -39.60 12.02
CA LEU A 420 -9.44 -39.05 11.45
C LEU A 420 -8.75 -40.12 10.58
N PRO A 421 -8.21 -39.76 9.41
CA PRO A 421 -7.47 -40.69 8.54
C PRO A 421 -6.04 -40.93 9.08
N ARG A 422 -5.95 -41.51 10.31
CA ARG A 422 -4.71 -41.64 11.08
C ARG A 422 -3.57 -42.30 10.30
N THR A 423 -3.86 -43.45 9.66
CA THR A 423 -2.84 -44.19 8.92
C THR A 423 -2.27 -43.39 7.76
N GLN A 424 -3.11 -42.59 7.07
CA GLN A 424 -2.71 -41.71 5.99
C GLN A 424 -1.90 -40.54 6.54
N LEU A 425 -2.35 -39.90 7.63
CA LEU A 425 -1.64 -38.82 8.30
C LEU A 425 -0.27 -39.29 8.83
N SER A 426 -0.18 -40.46 9.42
CA SER A 426 1.08 -41.03 9.88
C SER A 426 2.08 -41.26 8.73
N TYR A 427 1.59 -41.78 7.60
CA TYR A 427 2.44 -41.92 6.40
C TYR A 427 2.91 -40.56 5.86
N LEU A 428 1.98 -39.63 5.70
CA LEU A 428 2.29 -38.28 5.21
C LEU A 428 3.25 -37.52 6.13
N PHE A 429 3.13 -37.69 7.44
CA PHE A 429 4.02 -37.09 8.40
C PHE A 429 5.46 -37.63 8.28
N ARG A 430 5.62 -38.96 8.17
CA ARG A 430 6.95 -39.56 7.94
C ARG A 430 7.55 -39.13 6.60
N LEU A 431 6.74 -39.06 5.53
CA LEU A 431 7.14 -38.53 4.24
C LEU A 431 7.59 -37.07 4.36
N ALA A 432 6.81 -36.22 5.05
CA ALA A 432 7.13 -34.83 5.27
C ALA A 432 8.44 -34.64 6.03
N GLN A 433 8.66 -35.43 7.08
CA GLN A 433 9.97 -35.43 7.80
C GLN A 433 11.14 -35.80 6.88
N HIS A 434 10.94 -36.81 6.01
CA HIS A 434 11.95 -37.24 5.05
C HIS A 434 12.27 -36.13 4.02
N LEU A 435 11.26 -35.52 3.43
CA LEU A 435 11.40 -34.42 2.46
C LEU A 435 12.11 -33.22 3.10
N LYS A 436 11.69 -32.83 4.29
CA LYS A 436 12.31 -31.76 5.07
C LYS A 436 13.78 -32.03 5.30
N ALA A 437 14.14 -33.24 5.78
CA ALA A 437 15.52 -33.62 6.01
C ALA A 437 16.38 -33.51 4.74
N GLN A 438 15.85 -33.92 3.58
CA GLN A 438 16.55 -33.77 2.30
C GLN A 438 16.77 -32.29 1.93
N ARG A 439 15.77 -31.44 2.13
CA ARG A 439 15.86 -30.02 1.84
C ARG A 439 16.86 -29.32 2.79
N GLU A 440 16.89 -29.68 4.06
CA GLU A 440 17.83 -29.15 5.05
C GLU A 440 19.27 -29.47 4.72
N VAL A 441 19.56 -30.64 4.14
CA VAL A 441 20.88 -30.96 3.60
C VAL A 441 21.28 -30.00 2.48
N VAL A 442 20.36 -29.68 1.57
CA VAL A 442 20.59 -28.71 0.47
C VAL A 442 20.77 -27.30 1.02
N ARG A 443 19.99 -26.91 2.03
CA ARG A 443 20.12 -25.61 2.72
C ARG A 443 21.44 -25.47 3.47
N GLY A 444 22.02 -26.58 3.92
CA GLY A 444 23.21 -26.61 4.79
C GLY A 444 22.91 -26.28 6.26
N LYS A 445 21.66 -26.14 6.64
CA LYS A 445 21.23 -25.88 8.01
C LYS A 445 19.74 -26.26 8.22
N PRO A 446 19.34 -26.62 9.47
CA PRO A 446 17.95 -26.95 9.77
C PRO A 446 17.03 -25.71 9.67
N GLU A 447 15.75 -25.95 9.45
CA GLU A 447 14.70 -24.94 9.58
C GLU A 447 14.41 -24.67 11.05
N ASN A 448 14.34 -23.39 11.40
CA ASN A 448 14.03 -22.99 12.76
C ASN A 448 12.62 -22.39 12.83
N PHE A 449 11.71 -23.07 13.54
CA PHE A 449 10.34 -22.67 13.77
C PHE A 449 10.13 -22.05 15.16
N ASN A 450 11.19 -21.70 15.88
CA ASN A 450 11.11 -21.19 17.26
C ASN A 450 10.49 -19.78 17.38
N ARG A 451 9.97 -19.23 16.29
CA ARG A 451 9.31 -17.94 16.34
C ARG A 451 7.85 -18.12 16.75
N PRO A 452 7.40 -17.47 17.84
CA PRO A 452 6.00 -17.49 18.19
C PRO A 452 5.16 -16.81 17.10
N ASP A 453 4.08 -17.45 16.71
CA ASP A 453 3.05 -16.93 15.84
C ASP A 453 1.77 -16.68 16.66
N PHE A 454 0.87 -15.83 16.18
CA PHE A 454 -0.31 -15.45 16.95
C PHE A 454 -1.54 -15.38 16.06
N ASN A 455 -2.63 -15.93 16.54
CA ASN A 455 -3.94 -15.78 15.94
C ASN A 455 -4.66 -14.60 16.56
N PHE A 456 -5.21 -13.73 15.72
CA PHE A 456 -6.01 -12.59 16.13
C PHE A 456 -7.49 -12.94 16.02
N GLN A 457 -8.18 -12.98 17.15
CA GLN A 457 -9.63 -13.14 17.19
C GLN A 457 -10.27 -11.80 17.55
N ILE A 458 -11.01 -11.23 16.59
CA ILE A 458 -11.73 -9.97 16.78
C ILE A 458 -13.20 -10.28 17.00
N GLU A 459 -13.75 -9.89 18.16
CA GLU A 459 -15.17 -10.06 18.47
C GLU A 459 -16.00 -9.08 17.62
N LYS A 460 -16.48 -9.55 16.49
CA LYS A 460 -17.19 -8.75 15.51
C LYS A 460 -18.68 -9.07 15.51
N ILE A 461 -19.52 -8.04 15.50
CA ILE A 461 -20.94 -8.19 15.19
C ILE A 461 -21.05 -8.55 13.70
N GLN A 462 -21.76 -9.63 13.40
CA GLN A 462 -21.92 -10.10 12.02
C GLN A 462 -22.44 -8.99 11.10
N ASN A 463 -21.85 -8.88 9.92
CA ASN A 463 -22.21 -7.90 8.87
C ASN A 463 -22.02 -6.41 9.25
N THR A 464 -21.26 -6.10 10.31
CA THR A 464 -20.90 -4.70 10.61
C THR A 464 -19.43 -4.43 10.24
N PRO A 465 -19.07 -3.25 9.70
CA PRO A 465 -17.68 -2.84 9.58
C PRO A 465 -17.01 -2.75 10.95
N LEU A 466 -15.71 -3.04 11.00
CA LEU A 466 -14.93 -2.82 12.21
C LEU A 466 -14.78 -1.33 12.49
N THR A 467 -14.82 -0.98 13.76
CA THR A 467 -14.73 0.41 14.24
C THR A 467 -13.43 0.69 14.99
N GLY A 468 -12.71 -0.38 15.41
CA GLY A 468 -11.54 -0.32 16.29
C GLY A 468 -11.90 -0.31 17.78
N SER A 469 -13.19 -0.45 18.13
CA SER A 469 -13.66 -0.57 19.51
C SER A 469 -13.86 -2.04 19.94
N GLU A 470 -13.77 -2.96 19.00
CA GLU A 470 -13.98 -4.38 19.22
C GLU A 470 -12.97 -4.97 20.21
N ILE A 471 -13.40 -6.01 20.92
CA ILE A 471 -12.53 -6.79 21.78
C ILE A 471 -11.63 -7.66 20.91
N VAL A 472 -10.34 -7.65 21.19
CA VAL A 472 -9.34 -8.49 20.54
C VAL A 472 -8.80 -9.52 21.53
N ARG A 473 -8.66 -10.76 21.05
CA ARG A 473 -7.95 -11.84 21.74
C ARG A 473 -6.76 -12.27 20.91
N LEU A 474 -5.63 -12.51 21.56
CA LEU A 474 -4.40 -13.00 20.96
C LEU A 474 -4.12 -14.40 21.51
N GLU A 475 -4.09 -15.38 20.62
CA GLU A 475 -3.78 -16.75 20.97
C GLU A 475 -2.44 -17.15 20.33
N PRO A 476 -1.47 -17.63 21.15
CA PRO A 476 -0.22 -18.11 20.59
C PRO A 476 -0.47 -19.36 19.73
N ARG A 477 0.13 -19.39 18.55
CA ARG A 477 0.12 -20.50 17.61
C ARG A 477 1.49 -21.16 17.58
N HIS A 478 1.53 -22.45 17.71
CA HIS A 478 2.75 -23.23 17.56
C HIS A 478 2.96 -23.59 16.09
N ARG A 479 3.91 -22.93 15.40
CA ARG A 479 4.36 -23.38 14.08
C ARG A 479 5.16 -24.67 14.20
N GLY A 480 4.97 -25.58 13.24
CA GLY A 480 5.67 -26.87 13.18
C GLY A 480 4.90 -28.02 13.84
N ALA A 481 3.62 -27.83 14.09
CA ALA A 481 2.72 -28.94 14.36
C ALA A 481 2.79 -29.97 13.21
N PRO A 482 2.54 -31.27 13.49
CA PRO A 482 2.61 -32.30 12.45
C PRO A 482 1.76 -32.01 11.21
N LEU A 483 0.58 -31.45 11.39
CA LEU A 483 -0.32 -31.08 10.29
C LEU A 483 0.24 -29.95 9.43
N ASP A 484 0.82 -28.91 10.05
CA ASP A 484 1.50 -27.82 9.34
C ASP A 484 2.66 -28.37 8.48
N LEU A 485 3.46 -29.29 9.04
CA LEU A 485 4.59 -29.90 8.33
C LEU A 485 4.11 -30.71 7.12
N ILE A 486 3.06 -31.49 7.25
CA ILE A 486 2.48 -32.27 6.15
C ILE A 486 2.09 -31.37 4.99
N VAL A 487 1.34 -30.29 5.26
CA VAL A 487 0.89 -29.34 4.22
C VAL A 487 2.07 -28.62 3.60
N ALA A 488 2.97 -28.08 4.41
CA ALA A 488 4.12 -27.34 3.92
C ALA A 488 4.99 -28.16 2.96
N GLU A 489 5.32 -29.41 3.33
CA GLU A 489 6.16 -30.27 2.49
C GLU A 489 5.43 -30.73 1.22
N ALA A 490 4.13 -31.02 1.30
CA ALA A 490 3.33 -31.36 0.13
C ALA A 490 3.27 -30.18 -0.87
N MET A 491 3.07 -28.97 -0.38
CA MET A 491 3.05 -27.76 -1.24
C MET A 491 4.42 -27.47 -1.83
N ILE A 492 5.51 -27.63 -1.07
CA ILE A 492 6.88 -27.49 -1.58
C ILE A 492 7.14 -28.51 -2.67
N LEU A 493 6.78 -29.77 -2.46
CA LEU A 493 6.93 -30.85 -3.43
C LEU A 493 6.17 -30.56 -4.73
N ALA A 494 4.91 -30.13 -4.64
CA ALA A 494 4.10 -29.78 -5.81
C ALA A 494 4.69 -28.60 -6.59
N ASN A 495 5.01 -27.51 -5.89
CA ASN A 495 5.56 -26.30 -6.50
C ASN A 495 6.94 -26.53 -7.16
N SER A 496 7.77 -27.38 -6.56
CA SER A 496 9.06 -27.74 -7.15
C SER A 496 8.91 -28.67 -8.35
N THR A 497 8.04 -29.69 -8.25
CA THR A 497 7.80 -30.67 -9.30
C THR A 497 7.20 -30.02 -10.54
N TRP A 498 6.11 -29.25 -10.38
CA TRP A 498 5.48 -28.56 -11.49
C TRP A 498 6.39 -27.46 -12.08
N GLY A 499 7.15 -26.77 -11.21
CA GLY A 499 8.13 -25.79 -11.67
C GLY A 499 9.18 -26.41 -12.59
N LYS A 500 9.75 -27.56 -12.18
CA LYS A 500 10.69 -28.29 -13.00
C LYS A 500 10.06 -28.81 -14.30
N TRP A 501 8.85 -29.38 -14.21
CA TRP A 501 8.14 -29.94 -15.38
C TRP A 501 7.83 -28.87 -16.43
N MET A 502 7.34 -27.68 -16.04
CA MET A 502 7.16 -26.56 -16.96
C MET A 502 8.48 -26.14 -17.62
N ALA A 503 9.55 -26.06 -16.85
CA ALA A 503 10.86 -25.67 -17.37
C ALA A 503 11.40 -26.72 -18.38
N ASP A 504 11.27 -28.01 -18.09
CA ASP A 504 11.70 -29.10 -18.96
C ASP A 504 10.92 -29.11 -20.30
N LEU A 505 9.64 -28.69 -20.30
CA LEU A 505 8.83 -28.55 -21.50
C LEU A 505 9.00 -27.17 -22.21
N GLY A 506 9.83 -26.29 -21.68
CA GLY A 506 10.02 -24.94 -22.23
C GLY A 506 8.82 -24.02 -22.09
N VAL A 507 7.88 -24.36 -21.19
CA VAL A 507 6.71 -23.54 -20.86
C VAL A 507 7.12 -22.54 -19.78
N PRO A 508 6.98 -21.21 -20.02
CA PRO A 508 7.32 -20.24 -19.00
C PRO A 508 6.33 -20.27 -17.83
N GLY A 509 6.85 -20.13 -16.63
CA GLY A 509 6.08 -19.99 -15.40
C GLY A 509 6.57 -18.81 -14.57
N ILE A 510 5.92 -18.54 -13.47
CA ILE A 510 6.34 -17.56 -12.47
C ILE A 510 7.03 -18.32 -11.33
N TYR A 511 8.32 -18.06 -11.16
CA TYR A 511 9.17 -18.73 -10.17
C TYR A 511 9.60 -17.77 -9.09
N ARG A 512 9.79 -18.29 -7.89
CA ARG A 512 10.53 -17.63 -6.79
C ARG A 512 11.88 -18.27 -6.64
N SER A 513 12.90 -17.45 -6.50
CA SER A 513 14.30 -17.92 -6.38
C SER A 513 15.04 -17.09 -5.35
N GLN A 514 16.02 -17.72 -4.70
CA GLN A 514 16.92 -17.08 -3.76
C GLN A 514 18.31 -17.65 -3.97
N ALA A 515 19.28 -16.81 -4.33
CA ALA A 515 20.62 -17.25 -4.73
C ALA A 515 21.42 -17.82 -3.54
N SER A 516 21.25 -17.28 -2.35
CA SER A 516 21.86 -17.77 -1.11
C SER A 516 21.09 -17.26 0.10
N MET A 517 21.36 -17.83 1.28
CA MET A 517 20.79 -17.42 2.57
C MET A 517 21.63 -16.34 3.26
N ALA A 518 22.60 -15.73 2.57
CA ALA A 518 23.40 -14.64 3.12
C ALA A 518 22.53 -13.39 3.35
N ALA A 519 22.84 -12.64 4.42
CA ALA A 519 22.12 -11.41 4.76
C ALA A 519 22.06 -10.44 3.57
N GLY A 520 20.88 -9.88 3.32
CA GLY A 520 20.63 -8.96 2.21
C GLY A 520 20.28 -9.62 0.86
N ILE A 521 20.33 -10.95 0.74
CA ILE A 521 19.89 -11.66 -0.47
C ILE A 521 18.40 -11.96 -0.36
N LYS A 522 17.61 -11.16 -1.06
CA LYS A 522 16.14 -11.29 -1.08
C LYS A 522 15.65 -12.35 -2.06
N VAL A 523 14.50 -12.93 -1.76
CA VAL A 523 13.73 -13.74 -2.71
C VAL A 523 13.33 -12.87 -3.90
N ARG A 524 13.38 -13.41 -5.10
CA ARG A 524 13.02 -12.71 -6.35
C ARG A 524 12.04 -13.53 -7.16
N MET A 525 11.08 -12.86 -7.76
CA MET A 525 10.19 -13.45 -8.75
C MET A 525 10.76 -13.26 -10.16
N SER A 526 10.66 -14.30 -10.98
CA SER A 526 11.13 -14.27 -12.38
C SER A 526 10.48 -15.38 -13.21
N THR A 527 10.70 -15.35 -14.51
CA THR A 527 10.28 -16.43 -15.43
C THR A 527 11.32 -17.53 -15.58
N LYS A 528 12.37 -17.56 -14.75
CA LYS A 528 13.45 -18.54 -14.82
C LYS A 528 13.36 -19.52 -13.64
N ALA A 529 13.42 -20.80 -13.95
CA ALA A 529 13.52 -21.87 -12.95
C ALA A 529 14.92 -21.87 -12.32
N LEU A 530 15.11 -21.07 -11.28
CA LEU A 530 16.36 -20.94 -10.53
C LEU A 530 16.19 -21.54 -9.12
N PRO A 531 17.29 -21.96 -8.47
CA PRO A 531 17.25 -22.49 -7.11
C PRO A 531 16.71 -21.50 -6.08
N HIS A 532 16.05 -22.05 -5.06
CA HIS A 532 15.61 -21.31 -3.88
C HIS A 532 16.37 -21.81 -2.65
N ALA A 533 17.48 -21.13 -2.30
CA ALA A 533 18.38 -21.56 -1.23
C ALA A 533 17.67 -21.65 0.14
N GLY A 534 16.78 -20.70 0.47
CA GLY A 534 16.06 -20.71 1.74
C GLY A 534 15.10 -21.88 1.90
N ILE A 535 14.49 -22.39 0.82
CA ILE A 535 13.64 -23.59 0.84
C ILE A 535 14.49 -24.86 0.66
N GLY A 536 15.62 -24.78 -0.04
CA GLY A 536 16.47 -25.92 -0.34
C GLY A 536 15.98 -26.76 -1.52
N VAL A 537 15.40 -26.11 -2.55
CA VAL A 537 14.88 -26.77 -3.76
C VAL A 537 15.52 -26.21 -5.04
N PRO A 538 15.62 -27.05 -6.11
CA PRO A 538 16.26 -26.62 -7.37
C PRO A 538 15.46 -25.59 -8.16
N CYS A 539 14.17 -25.54 -7.98
CA CYS A 539 13.28 -24.48 -8.47
C CYS A 539 11.99 -24.45 -7.67
N TYR A 540 11.28 -23.34 -7.70
CA TYR A 540 10.05 -23.16 -6.94
C TYR A 540 9.08 -22.25 -7.68
N ALA A 541 7.95 -22.81 -8.15
CA ALA A 541 6.91 -22.08 -8.86
C ALA A 541 5.63 -22.10 -8.04
N TRP A 542 5.13 -20.95 -7.61
CA TRP A 542 3.87 -20.89 -6.88
C TRP A 542 2.72 -21.36 -7.76
N SER A 543 2.05 -22.46 -7.39
CA SER A 543 1.01 -23.10 -8.18
C SER A 543 -0.09 -23.72 -7.31
N THR A 544 -0.02 -23.59 -5.98
CA THR A 544 -0.84 -24.35 -5.04
C THR A 544 -1.95 -23.54 -4.37
N SER A 545 -2.09 -22.23 -4.71
CA SER A 545 -3.14 -21.39 -4.13
C SER A 545 -3.81 -20.48 -5.18
N PRO A 546 -4.41 -21.03 -6.25
CA PRO A 546 -4.97 -20.27 -7.37
C PRO A 546 -6.24 -19.49 -7.03
N LEU A 547 -6.94 -19.83 -5.93
CA LEU A 547 -8.11 -19.07 -5.48
C LEU A 547 -7.74 -17.71 -4.86
N ARG A 548 -6.51 -17.60 -4.33
CA ARG A 548 -6.07 -16.44 -3.55
C ARG A 548 -4.78 -15.75 -4.04
N ARG A 549 -4.02 -16.34 -4.99
CA ARG A 549 -2.85 -15.70 -5.59
C ARG A 549 -2.92 -15.75 -7.11
N TYR A 550 -2.80 -14.60 -7.75
CA TYR A 550 -2.88 -14.50 -9.21
C TYR A 550 -1.73 -15.20 -9.94
N THR A 551 -0.54 -15.21 -9.34
CA THR A 551 0.62 -15.94 -9.86
C THR A 551 0.38 -17.43 -9.97
N ASP A 552 -0.35 -18.00 -9.01
CA ASP A 552 -0.72 -19.42 -8.99
C ASP A 552 -1.77 -19.73 -10.08
N LEU A 553 -2.72 -18.83 -10.28
CA LEU A 553 -3.69 -18.95 -11.37
C LEU A 553 -3.00 -18.91 -12.73
N VAL A 554 -2.03 -18.00 -12.92
CA VAL A 554 -1.20 -17.92 -14.13
C VAL A 554 -0.43 -19.23 -14.35
N ASN A 555 0.25 -19.72 -13.33
CA ASN A 555 0.97 -20.99 -13.43
C ASN A 555 0.03 -22.17 -13.67
N GLN A 556 -1.18 -22.16 -13.11
CA GLN A 556 -2.17 -23.20 -13.33
C GLN A 556 -2.61 -23.29 -14.79
N TRP A 557 -2.81 -22.16 -15.51
CA TRP A 557 -3.06 -22.19 -16.96
C TRP A 557 -1.91 -22.84 -17.73
N GLN A 558 -0.66 -22.53 -17.35
CA GLN A 558 0.53 -23.09 -17.99
C GLN A 558 0.65 -24.61 -17.72
N ILE A 559 0.38 -25.04 -16.49
CA ILE A 559 0.37 -26.46 -16.12
C ILE A 559 -0.77 -27.20 -16.84
N CYS A 560 -1.97 -26.61 -16.94
CA CYS A 560 -3.08 -27.18 -17.72
C CYS A 560 -2.69 -27.40 -19.18
N ALA A 561 -1.96 -26.47 -19.80
CA ALA A 561 -1.44 -26.67 -21.16
C ALA A 561 -0.41 -27.80 -21.21
N CYS A 562 0.44 -27.96 -20.19
CA CYS A 562 1.37 -29.09 -20.10
C CYS A 562 0.63 -30.44 -20.03
N VAL A 563 -0.45 -30.53 -19.22
CA VAL A 563 -1.27 -31.76 -19.12
C VAL A 563 -1.95 -32.11 -20.43
N GLN A 564 -2.52 -31.12 -21.12
CA GLN A 564 -3.32 -31.31 -22.32
C GLN A 564 -2.49 -31.57 -23.60
N HIS A 565 -1.29 -30.98 -23.66
CA HIS A 565 -0.51 -30.93 -24.90
C HIS A 565 0.90 -31.53 -24.78
N GLY A 566 1.37 -31.89 -23.57
CA GLY A 566 2.67 -32.53 -23.37
C GLY A 566 3.83 -31.77 -24.02
N ALA A 567 4.61 -32.42 -24.86
CA ALA A 567 5.77 -31.82 -25.55
C ALA A 567 5.44 -30.61 -26.42
N THR A 568 4.19 -30.41 -26.84
CA THR A 568 3.74 -29.27 -27.64
C THR A 568 3.17 -28.13 -26.78
N ALA A 569 3.15 -28.25 -25.48
CA ALA A 569 2.57 -27.28 -24.55
C ALA A 569 3.12 -25.86 -24.76
N ALA A 570 4.44 -25.71 -24.98
CA ALA A 570 5.06 -24.41 -25.20
C ALA A 570 4.48 -23.64 -26.43
N LEU A 571 3.88 -24.35 -27.40
CA LEU A 571 3.26 -23.74 -28.58
C LEU A 571 1.86 -23.20 -28.30
N VAL A 572 1.15 -23.77 -27.33
CA VAL A 572 -0.29 -23.49 -27.08
C VAL A 572 -0.55 -22.83 -25.74
N ALA A 573 0.36 -22.94 -24.77
CA ALA A 573 0.24 -22.31 -23.46
C ALA A 573 -0.08 -20.81 -23.59
N PRO A 574 -0.91 -20.20 -22.74
CA PRO A 574 -1.32 -18.81 -22.82
C PRO A 574 -0.15 -17.82 -22.88
N PHE A 575 0.83 -18.02 -22.02
CA PHE A 575 2.05 -17.18 -22.01
C PHE A 575 3.21 -17.86 -22.70
N LYS A 576 4.00 -17.08 -23.43
CA LYS A 576 5.15 -17.54 -24.22
C LYS A 576 6.47 -17.14 -23.57
N PRO A 577 7.60 -17.79 -23.92
CA PRO A 577 8.92 -17.34 -23.48
C PRO A 577 9.16 -15.86 -23.83
N LYS A 578 9.63 -15.06 -22.87
CA LYS A 578 9.85 -13.61 -22.97
C LYS A 578 8.56 -12.78 -23.15
N ASP A 579 7.44 -13.29 -22.74
CA ASP A 579 6.17 -12.57 -22.78
C ASP A 579 6.25 -11.33 -21.89
N THR A 580 5.94 -10.16 -22.46
CA THR A 580 5.99 -8.87 -21.77
C THR A 580 4.86 -8.75 -20.76
N ASP A 581 3.72 -9.40 -21.02
CA ASP A 581 2.58 -9.41 -20.11
C ASP A 581 2.88 -10.19 -18.85
N LEU A 582 3.56 -11.36 -18.99
CA LEU A 582 4.02 -12.14 -17.84
C LEU A 582 5.01 -11.35 -16.96
N MET A 583 5.91 -10.56 -17.56
CA MET A 583 6.82 -9.69 -16.83
C MET A 583 6.07 -8.56 -16.10
N ALA A 584 5.06 -7.99 -16.72
CA ALA A 584 4.23 -6.97 -16.11
C ALA A 584 3.44 -7.53 -14.91
N ILE A 585 2.92 -8.76 -15.01
CA ILE A 585 2.24 -9.46 -13.92
C ILE A 585 3.19 -9.66 -12.73
N ILE A 586 4.41 -10.15 -12.97
CA ILE A 586 5.41 -10.36 -11.92
C ILE A 586 5.70 -9.05 -11.17
N SER A 587 5.96 -7.97 -11.92
CA SER A 587 6.27 -6.66 -11.32
C SER A 587 5.09 -6.10 -10.51
N ALA A 588 3.87 -6.19 -11.05
CA ALA A 588 2.68 -5.72 -10.36
C ALA A 588 2.39 -6.54 -9.10
N PHE A 589 2.57 -7.87 -9.18
CA PHE A 589 2.35 -8.76 -8.05
C PHE A 589 3.35 -8.48 -6.91
N ASP A 590 4.64 -8.34 -7.22
CA ASP A 590 5.67 -8.08 -6.22
C ASP A 590 5.40 -6.77 -5.45
N CYS A 591 5.01 -5.71 -6.18
CA CYS A 591 4.63 -4.44 -5.58
C CYS A 591 3.38 -4.57 -4.68
N ALA A 592 2.30 -5.19 -5.18
CA ALA A 592 1.05 -5.29 -4.45
C ALA A 592 1.18 -6.21 -3.24
N TYR A 593 1.85 -7.36 -3.41
CA TYR A 593 2.05 -8.34 -2.33
C TYR A 593 2.89 -7.75 -1.19
N THR A 594 3.95 -7.01 -1.51
CA THR A 594 4.76 -6.28 -0.52
C THR A 594 3.91 -5.24 0.23
N ALA A 595 3.09 -4.46 -0.49
CA ALA A 595 2.21 -3.49 0.13
C ALA A 595 1.17 -4.15 1.05
N TYR A 596 0.53 -5.24 0.60
CA TYR A 596 -0.46 -5.97 1.39
C TYR A 596 0.14 -6.53 2.69
N ASN A 597 1.34 -7.14 2.62
CA ASN A 597 2.03 -7.65 3.79
C ASN A 597 2.41 -6.53 4.77
N SER A 598 2.86 -5.37 4.26
CA SER A 598 3.16 -4.21 5.09
C SER A 598 1.91 -3.69 5.83
N TYR A 599 0.77 -3.58 5.12
CA TYR A 599 -0.49 -3.19 5.75
C TYR A 599 -1.02 -4.22 6.73
N GLN A 600 -0.91 -5.52 6.41
CA GLN A 600 -1.26 -6.60 7.33
C GLN A 600 -0.45 -6.48 8.64
N SER A 601 0.87 -6.37 8.53
CA SER A 601 1.75 -6.22 9.72
C SER A 601 1.42 -4.95 10.52
N SER A 602 1.06 -3.86 9.84
CA SER A 602 0.63 -2.62 10.50
C SER A 602 -0.68 -2.82 11.28
N MET A 603 -1.65 -3.54 10.70
CA MET A 603 -2.92 -3.82 11.36
C MET A 603 -2.79 -4.84 12.49
N GLU A 604 -1.89 -5.83 12.36
CA GLU A 604 -1.52 -6.73 13.45
C GLU A 604 -0.89 -5.94 14.62
N ARG A 605 0.00 -4.99 14.33
CA ARG A 605 0.55 -4.09 15.34
C ARG A 605 -0.54 -3.23 15.99
N TYR A 606 -1.47 -2.67 15.21
CA TYR A 606 -2.61 -1.90 15.74
C TYR A 606 -3.40 -2.72 16.77
N TRP A 607 -3.82 -3.94 16.39
CA TRP A 607 -4.61 -4.80 17.26
C TRP A 607 -3.80 -5.32 18.46
N THR A 608 -2.50 -5.53 18.30
CA THR A 608 -1.62 -5.87 19.43
C THR A 608 -1.55 -4.72 20.45
N LEU A 609 -1.38 -3.47 19.99
CA LEU A 609 -1.39 -2.30 20.88
C LEU A 609 -2.75 -2.08 21.52
N LYS A 610 -3.84 -2.35 20.77
CA LYS A 610 -5.20 -2.35 21.31
C LYS A 610 -5.38 -3.39 22.40
N TYR A 611 -4.86 -4.61 22.21
CA TYR A 611 -4.85 -5.67 23.21
C TYR A 611 -4.07 -5.25 24.47
N VAL A 612 -2.89 -4.67 24.30
CA VAL A 612 -2.09 -4.13 25.43
C VAL A 612 -2.87 -3.10 26.24
N GLN A 613 -3.62 -2.21 25.58
CA GLN A 613 -4.50 -1.24 26.27
C GLN A 613 -5.68 -1.93 26.96
N GLN A 614 -6.32 -2.88 26.29
CA GLN A 614 -7.49 -3.63 26.79
C GLN A 614 -7.14 -4.40 28.05
N GLU A 615 -6.01 -5.12 28.06
CA GLU A 615 -5.55 -5.94 29.18
C GLU A 615 -4.76 -5.14 30.23
N ASN A 616 -4.62 -3.81 30.07
CA ASN A 616 -3.85 -2.94 30.95
C ASN A 616 -2.41 -3.44 31.19
N ILE A 617 -1.74 -3.90 30.15
CA ILE A 617 -0.36 -4.41 30.23
C ILE A 617 0.59 -3.22 30.32
N HIS A 618 1.23 -3.05 31.48
CA HIS A 618 2.17 -1.95 31.72
C HIS A 618 3.63 -2.37 31.68
N GLU A 619 3.92 -3.64 31.83
CA GLU A 619 5.28 -4.19 31.78
C GLU A 619 5.34 -5.43 30.92
N LEU A 620 6.44 -5.59 30.17
CA LEU A 620 6.70 -6.74 29.32
C LEU A 620 8.12 -7.23 29.48
N THR A 621 8.29 -8.54 29.33
CA THR A 621 9.59 -9.16 29.17
C THR A 621 9.89 -9.28 27.67
N LEU A 622 11.07 -8.81 27.26
CA LEU A 622 11.50 -8.75 25.89
C LEU A 622 12.88 -9.40 25.71
N ASN A 623 13.13 -10.00 24.57
CA ASN A 623 14.44 -10.51 24.15
C ASN A 623 15.09 -9.57 23.13
N VAL A 624 16.28 -9.10 23.44
CA VAL A 624 17.07 -8.22 22.58
C VAL A 624 17.59 -9.01 21.39
N PHE A 625 17.20 -8.64 20.19
CA PHE A 625 17.63 -9.34 18.97
C PHE A 625 18.51 -8.48 18.05
N LYS A 626 18.52 -7.15 18.21
CA LYS A 626 19.32 -6.24 17.40
C LYS A 626 19.84 -5.05 18.20
N THR A 627 21.12 -4.78 18.08
CA THR A 627 21.77 -3.64 18.73
C THR A 627 22.67 -2.93 17.74
N TYR A 628 22.67 -1.61 17.79
CA TYR A 628 23.61 -0.79 17.04
C TYR A 628 24.24 0.24 17.98
N PRO A 629 25.53 0.53 17.85
CA PRO A 629 26.19 1.53 18.68
C PRO A 629 25.48 2.88 18.63
N GLY A 630 25.13 3.43 19.79
CA GLY A 630 24.50 4.75 19.91
C GLY A 630 23.01 4.82 19.59
N THR A 631 22.34 3.69 19.35
CA THR A 631 20.88 3.64 19.14
C THR A 631 20.24 2.73 20.19
N PRO A 632 18.97 3.00 20.56
CA PRO A 632 18.24 2.09 21.44
C PRO A 632 18.14 0.69 20.85
N PRO A 633 18.34 -0.38 21.67
CA PRO A 633 18.24 -1.75 21.20
C PRO A 633 16.81 -2.09 20.76
N LEU A 634 16.68 -2.95 19.74
CA LEU A 634 15.41 -3.54 19.36
C LEU A 634 15.23 -4.86 20.09
N ALA A 635 14.07 -5.01 20.73
CA ALA A 635 13.73 -6.20 21.48
C ALA A 635 12.32 -6.68 21.11
N ARG A 636 12.09 -8.00 21.20
CA ARG A 636 10.85 -8.67 20.85
C ARG A 636 10.21 -9.28 22.10
N ALA A 637 8.90 -9.16 22.22
CA ALA A 637 8.13 -9.87 23.23
C ALA A 637 7.94 -11.34 22.83
N ASP A 638 8.01 -12.25 23.82
CA ASP A 638 7.74 -13.68 23.60
C ASP A 638 6.24 -13.99 23.63
N THR A 639 5.49 -13.19 24.37
CA THR A 639 4.05 -13.42 24.62
C THR A 639 3.13 -12.63 23.70
N LEU A 640 3.69 -11.70 22.90
CA LEU A 640 2.94 -10.82 22.01
C LEU A 640 3.71 -10.60 20.70
N PRO A 641 3.03 -10.41 19.54
CA PRO A 641 3.67 -10.08 18.27
C PRO A 641 4.12 -8.60 18.26
N LEU A 642 5.01 -8.23 19.21
CA LEU A 642 5.43 -6.85 19.41
C LEU A 642 6.96 -6.72 19.41
N VAL A 643 7.45 -5.84 18.55
CA VAL A 643 8.85 -5.42 18.49
C VAL A 643 8.92 -3.97 18.94
N LEU A 644 9.84 -3.68 19.87
CA LEU A 644 9.98 -2.37 20.50
C LEU A 644 11.43 -1.88 20.49
N SER A 645 11.59 -0.58 20.33
CA SER A 645 12.82 0.14 20.61
C SER A 645 12.83 0.51 22.10
N VAL A 646 13.88 0.12 22.83
CA VAL A 646 13.92 0.26 24.30
C VAL A 646 14.76 1.46 24.71
N ASN A 647 14.10 2.45 25.32
CA ASN A 647 14.77 3.66 25.80
C ASN A 647 15.49 3.43 27.14
N GLY A 648 16.61 4.14 27.33
CA GLY A 648 17.33 4.11 28.59
C GLY A 648 18.03 2.78 28.91
N ALA A 649 18.08 1.86 27.97
CA ALA A 649 18.78 0.60 28.14
C ALA A 649 20.31 0.81 28.17
N PRO A 650 21.05 0.09 29.04
CA PRO A 650 22.50 0.06 28.98
C PRO A 650 22.97 -0.63 27.69
N ASP A 651 24.28 -0.74 27.50
CA ASP A 651 24.82 -1.52 26.39
C ASP A 651 24.50 -3.01 26.60
N LEU A 652 23.57 -3.54 25.79
CA LEU A 652 23.04 -4.89 25.90
C LEU A 652 23.55 -5.78 24.77
N GLN A 653 23.81 -7.03 25.11
CA GLN A 653 24.15 -8.04 24.12
C GLN A 653 22.88 -8.63 23.48
N ARG A 654 23.00 -9.09 22.24
CA ARG A 654 21.96 -9.88 21.56
C ARG A 654 21.64 -11.13 22.39
N GLY A 655 20.35 -11.43 22.57
CA GLY A 655 19.86 -12.53 23.39
C GLY A 655 19.62 -12.16 24.86
N ALA A 656 19.96 -10.94 25.28
CA ALA A 656 19.64 -10.48 26.62
C ALA A 656 18.12 -10.39 26.83
N GLN A 657 17.62 -10.95 27.92
CA GLN A 657 16.25 -10.83 28.32
C GLN A 657 16.10 -9.65 29.27
N ILE A 658 15.18 -8.75 28.98
CA ILE A 658 14.96 -7.50 29.71
C ILE A 658 13.50 -7.32 30.06
N ARG A 659 13.25 -6.62 31.17
CA ARG A 659 11.91 -6.12 31.51
C ARG A 659 11.83 -4.65 31.21
N VAL A 660 10.73 -4.25 30.56
CA VAL A 660 10.45 -2.87 30.16
C VAL A 660 9.10 -2.43 30.69
N ARG A 661 8.97 -1.12 30.91
CA ARG A 661 7.70 -0.47 31.19
C ARG A 661 7.17 0.17 29.94
N LEU A 662 5.90 -0.12 29.63
CA LEU A 662 5.18 0.53 28.53
C LEU A 662 4.53 1.82 29.02
N SER A 663 4.74 2.88 28.28
CA SER A 663 4.11 4.17 28.54
C SER A 663 3.63 4.80 27.24
N SER A 664 2.59 5.62 27.29
CA SER A 664 2.00 6.36 26.17
C SER A 664 1.82 5.53 24.89
N ILE A 665 0.78 4.68 24.88
CA ILE A 665 0.36 3.97 23.67
C ILE A 665 -0.53 4.90 22.84
N ASP A 666 -0.12 5.18 21.62
CA ASP A 666 -0.88 5.95 20.65
C ASP A 666 -1.26 5.07 19.43
N LEU A 667 -2.54 4.76 19.32
CA LEU A 667 -3.06 3.92 18.23
C LEU A 667 -3.08 4.65 16.87
N MET A 668 -3.10 5.99 16.88
CA MET A 668 -3.08 6.77 15.65
C MET A 668 -1.70 6.73 14.98
N SER A 669 -0.64 6.84 15.75
CA SER A 669 0.74 6.70 15.29
C SER A 669 1.25 5.25 15.37
N MET A 670 0.51 4.34 15.99
CA MET A 670 0.94 2.97 16.34
C MET A 670 2.24 2.93 17.16
N ASP A 671 2.52 4.00 17.90
CA ASP A 671 3.70 4.12 18.73
C ASP A 671 3.42 3.71 20.18
N VAL A 672 4.44 3.15 20.81
CA VAL A 672 4.47 2.87 22.23
C VAL A 672 5.89 3.11 22.74
N LYS A 673 5.99 3.82 23.85
CA LYS A 673 7.27 4.03 24.52
C LYS A 673 7.55 2.85 25.44
N ALA A 674 8.74 2.27 25.29
CA ALA A 674 9.24 1.20 26.13
C ALA A 674 10.49 1.69 26.87
N ASP A 675 10.41 1.81 28.19
CA ASP A 675 11.49 2.27 29.04
C ASP A 675 12.11 1.07 29.78
N PHE A 676 13.42 0.94 29.73
CA PHE A 676 14.16 -0.14 30.37
C PHE A 676 13.95 -0.11 31.92
N LEU A 677 13.64 -1.25 32.50
CA LEU A 677 13.54 -1.42 33.94
C LEU A 677 14.73 -2.19 34.51
N GLU A 678 14.93 -3.40 34.03
CA GLU A 678 15.98 -4.28 34.55
C GLU A 678 16.36 -5.37 33.56
N LEU A 679 17.53 -5.96 33.77
CA LEU A 679 18.00 -7.17 33.07
C LEU A 679 17.44 -8.39 33.81
N CYS A 680 16.71 -9.25 33.11
CA CYS A 680 16.25 -10.51 33.70
C CYS A 680 17.41 -11.50 33.75
N HIS A 681 17.77 -12.01 34.91
CA HIS A 681 18.73 -13.11 35.03
C HIS A 681 18.02 -14.40 34.63
N PRO A 682 18.62 -15.29 33.86
CA PRO A 682 18.04 -16.59 33.60
C PRO A 682 17.81 -17.32 34.93
N SER A 683 16.56 -17.75 35.17
CA SER A 683 16.23 -18.56 36.31
C SER A 683 17.10 -19.80 36.32
N SER A 684 17.79 -20.08 37.41
CA SER A 684 18.84 -21.08 37.61
C SER A 684 18.37 -22.54 37.58
N ASN A 685 17.36 -22.89 36.75
CA ASN A 685 16.80 -24.24 36.68
C ASN A 685 16.78 -24.86 35.28
N THR A 686 17.70 -24.49 34.42
CA THR A 686 17.98 -25.31 33.23
C THR A 686 19.47 -25.54 33.16
N SER A 687 19.90 -26.80 33.35
CA SER A 687 21.26 -27.27 33.15
C SER A 687 21.77 -26.78 31.79
N LEU A 688 22.76 -25.88 31.86
CA LEU A 688 23.54 -25.39 30.72
C LEU A 688 24.35 -26.53 30.14
N GLU A 689 23.80 -27.32 29.25
CA GLU A 689 24.59 -27.84 28.15
C GLU A 689 24.92 -26.64 27.24
N SER A 690 26.19 -26.44 26.96
CA SER A 690 26.73 -25.39 26.11
C SER A 690 26.19 -25.54 24.68
N THR A 691 24.95 -25.14 24.47
CA THR A 691 24.36 -24.96 23.14
C THR A 691 24.87 -23.62 22.65
N GLN A 692 25.67 -23.65 21.60
CA GLN A 692 25.98 -22.51 20.75
C GLN A 692 24.67 -21.75 20.54
N ILE A 693 24.65 -20.46 20.92
CA ILE A 693 23.52 -19.55 20.73
C ILE A 693 23.13 -19.70 19.26
N PRO A 694 21.93 -20.20 18.92
CA PRO A 694 21.53 -20.29 17.53
C PRO A 694 21.65 -18.89 16.93
N GLU A 695 22.37 -18.73 15.85
CA GLU A 695 22.28 -17.54 15.03
C GLU A 695 20.79 -17.42 14.66
N PHE A 696 20.09 -16.46 15.26
CA PHE A 696 18.73 -16.11 14.86
C PHE A 696 18.82 -15.64 13.43
N GLU A 697 18.45 -16.53 12.52
CA GLU A 697 18.30 -16.16 11.13
C GLU A 697 17.13 -15.22 11.01
N GLU A 698 17.42 -14.02 10.58
CA GLU A 698 16.40 -13.16 9.99
C GLU A 698 15.95 -13.90 8.72
N ASP A 699 14.73 -14.44 8.73
CA ASP A 699 14.10 -14.81 7.47
C ASP A 699 14.14 -13.56 6.58
N PRO A 700 14.64 -13.61 5.34
CA PRO A 700 14.71 -12.43 4.48
C PRO A 700 13.35 -11.76 4.25
N GLU A 701 12.25 -12.50 4.39
CA GLU A 701 10.89 -11.96 4.38
C GLU A 701 10.59 -11.21 5.69
N ASP A 702 11.14 -11.66 6.82
CA ASP A 702 10.93 -11.07 8.15
C ASP A 702 11.88 -9.91 8.46
N SER A 703 13.11 -9.91 7.96
CA SER A 703 14.01 -8.77 8.14
C SER A 703 13.59 -7.54 7.35
N ALA A 704 12.92 -7.73 6.20
CA ALA A 704 12.26 -6.65 5.50
C ALA A 704 11.03 -6.16 6.29
N GLN A 705 10.21 -7.07 6.86
CA GLN A 705 9.04 -6.72 7.67
C GLN A 705 9.43 -6.09 9.02
N ALA A 706 10.50 -6.56 9.67
CA ALA A 706 10.98 -5.98 10.93
C ALA A 706 11.73 -4.65 10.73
N GLN A 707 12.44 -4.47 9.61
CA GLN A 707 13.00 -3.18 9.23
C GLN A 707 11.94 -2.20 8.79
N ASP A 708 10.91 -2.65 8.05
CA ASP A 708 9.75 -1.83 7.71
C ASP A 708 8.88 -1.58 8.94
N ALA A 709 8.62 -2.54 9.82
CA ALA A 709 7.87 -2.29 11.06
C ALA A 709 8.61 -1.40 12.07
N ALA A 710 9.93 -1.45 12.10
CA ALA A 710 10.75 -0.53 12.91
C ALA A 710 11.04 0.80 12.20
N SER A 711 10.98 0.86 10.86
CA SER A 711 11.18 2.05 10.04
C SER A 711 9.88 2.63 9.47
N VAL A 712 8.79 1.87 9.43
CA VAL A 712 7.40 2.30 9.20
C VAL A 712 6.77 2.87 10.49
N GLY A 713 7.50 2.90 11.59
CA GLY A 713 7.33 3.99 12.55
C GLY A 713 7.48 5.30 11.78
N LEU A 714 6.45 5.65 11.03
CA LEU A 714 6.06 7.02 10.63
C LEU A 714 7.14 8.00 10.14
N SER A 715 8.35 7.58 9.76
CA SER A 715 9.28 8.47 9.03
C SER A 715 8.77 8.83 7.61
N GLY A 716 7.71 8.17 7.12
CA GLY A 716 6.97 8.56 5.93
C GLY A 716 5.65 9.28 6.20
N LEU A 717 5.21 9.32 7.44
CA LEU A 717 4.05 10.07 7.92
C LEU A 717 4.51 11.28 8.74
N SER A 718 5.33 12.16 8.18
CA SER A 718 5.26 13.55 8.61
C SER A 718 3.89 14.09 8.18
N LEU A 719 2.88 13.75 8.97
CA LEU A 719 1.54 14.35 8.96
C LEU A 719 1.60 15.80 9.51
N GLU A 720 2.75 16.40 9.50
CA GLU A 720 2.89 17.83 9.43
C GLU A 720 2.42 18.23 8.05
N LEU A 721 1.12 18.53 7.94
CA LEU A 721 0.63 19.36 6.86
C LEU A 721 1.59 20.54 6.85
N ASP A 722 2.35 20.67 5.74
CA ASP A 722 3.40 21.66 5.55
C ASP A 722 2.75 23.03 5.76
N LEU A 723 2.83 23.55 6.99
CA LEU A 723 2.21 24.81 7.40
C LEU A 723 2.96 26.01 6.83
N ASP A 724 4.07 25.77 6.09
CA ASP A 724 4.76 26.79 5.31
C ASP A 724 3.97 27.17 4.05
N VAL A 725 2.76 27.60 4.25
CA VAL A 725 2.14 28.53 3.31
C VAL A 725 2.89 29.84 3.50
N ARG A 726 3.93 30.08 2.70
CA ARG A 726 4.43 31.44 2.50
C ARG A 726 3.21 32.28 2.24
N GLU A 727 2.94 33.25 3.10
CA GLU A 727 1.97 34.28 2.85
C GLU A 727 2.30 34.81 1.46
N ASN A 728 1.52 34.45 0.48
CA ASN A 728 1.44 35.24 -0.73
C ASN A 728 0.81 36.56 -0.28
N ASP A 729 1.69 37.50 0.00
CA ASP A 729 1.37 38.89 0.17
C ASP A 729 0.32 39.26 -0.90
N PRO A 730 -0.88 39.72 -0.55
CA PRO A 730 -1.92 40.00 -1.54
C PRO A 730 -1.54 41.07 -2.58
N ASP A 731 -0.31 41.67 -2.46
CA ASP A 731 0.23 42.67 -3.33
C ASP A 731 1.00 42.16 -4.56
N HIS A 732 1.17 40.87 -4.76
CA HIS A 732 1.76 40.32 -5.98
C HIS A 732 0.68 39.78 -6.93
N GLY A 733 0.23 40.67 -7.82
CA GLY A 733 -0.55 40.30 -9.00
C GLY A 733 0.24 39.29 -9.87
N PRO A 734 -0.46 38.44 -10.65
CA PRO A 734 0.15 37.34 -11.39
C PRO A 734 1.17 37.89 -12.39
N GLN A 735 2.42 37.41 -12.28
CA GLN A 735 3.43 37.62 -13.32
C GLN A 735 2.92 36.93 -14.59
N SER A 736 2.67 37.73 -15.59
CA SER A 736 2.35 37.34 -16.95
C SER A 736 3.50 36.58 -17.59
N GLY A 737 3.28 35.33 -17.93
CA GLY A 737 4.25 34.53 -18.68
C GLY A 737 3.82 33.11 -18.91
N ALA A 738 2.61 32.87 -19.42
CA ALA A 738 2.25 31.59 -20.06
C ALA A 738 1.40 31.88 -21.29
N THR A 739 2.05 31.89 -22.43
CA THR A 739 1.42 31.82 -23.73
C THR A 739 0.76 30.44 -23.87
N TYR A 740 -0.55 30.41 -23.94
CA TYR A 740 -1.29 29.24 -24.45
C TYR A 740 -1.04 29.15 -25.96
N ASN A 741 -0.37 28.08 -26.39
CA ASN A 741 -0.49 27.57 -27.75
C ASN A 741 -1.30 26.29 -27.71
N ALA A 742 -2.47 26.34 -28.30
CA ALA A 742 -3.24 25.18 -28.70
C ALA A 742 -2.69 24.69 -30.05
N GLY A 743 -2.51 23.39 -30.14
CA GLY A 743 -2.36 22.74 -31.45
C GLY A 743 -1.17 21.79 -31.56
N GLY A 744 -1.47 20.50 -31.57
CA GLY A 744 -1.02 19.54 -32.58
C GLY A 744 0.40 18.98 -32.50
N GLU A 745 0.35 17.65 -32.41
CA GLU A 745 1.27 16.71 -33.07
C GLU A 745 2.60 16.37 -32.40
N GLN A 746 2.70 15.06 -32.18
CA GLN A 746 3.88 14.29 -31.82
C GLN A 746 4.94 14.37 -32.91
N GLU A 747 6.16 14.66 -32.55
CA GLU A 747 7.34 14.15 -33.28
C GLU A 747 8.48 13.88 -32.29
N THR A 748 8.92 12.64 -32.34
CA THR A 748 10.12 12.10 -31.69
C THR A 748 11.36 12.72 -32.32
N VAL A 749 12.20 13.38 -31.52
CA VAL A 749 13.54 13.78 -31.94
C VAL A 749 14.57 13.01 -31.14
N VAL A 750 15.28 12.15 -31.86
CA VAL A 750 16.54 11.51 -31.47
C VAL A 750 17.62 12.58 -31.56
N SER A 751 18.36 12.82 -30.47
CA SER A 751 19.56 13.66 -30.52
C SER A 751 20.80 12.77 -30.58
N GLU A 752 21.45 12.78 -31.74
CA GLU A 752 22.84 12.39 -31.95
C GLU A 752 23.77 13.36 -31.23
N VAL A 753 24.79 12.83 -30.57
CA VAL A 753 25.97 13.59 -30.17
C VAL A 753 27.19 12.94 -30.82
N ASP A 754 27.72 13.66 -31.79
CA ASP A 754 29.03 13.43 -32.42
C ASP A 754 30.18 13.55 -31.41
N SER A 755 31.12 12.61 -31.44
CA SER A 755 32.54 12.93 -31.19
C SER A 755 33.45 11.96 -31.93
N HIS A 756 34.24 12.55 -32.83
CA HIS A 756 35.32 11.93 -33.60
C HIS A 756 36.42 11.31 -32.73
N SER A 757 36.91 10.11 -33.10
CA SER A 757 38.35 9.95 -33.36
C SER A 757 38.65 8.62 -34.09
N LYS A 758 39.58 8.76 -35.02
CA LYS A 758 40.08 7.81 -36.02
C LYS A 758 40.93 6.68 -35.34
N HIS A 759 40.90 5.45 -35.81
CA HIS A 759 41.97 4.74 -36.53
C HIS A 759 41.77 3.22 -36.59
N SER A 760 41.89 2.71 -37.81
CA SER A 760 42.53 1.47 -38.31
C SER A 760 41.92 0.11 -38.01
N ALA A 761 41.43 -0.48 -39.07
CA ALA A 761 41.31 -1.93 -39.25
C ALA A 761 42.70 -2.58 -39.38
N PRO A 762 42.81 -3.91 -39.10
CA PRO A 762 42.85 -4.79 -40.26
C PRO A 762 42.22 -6.20 -40.11
N GLN A 763 41.74 -6.69 -41.26
CA GLN A 763 41.84 -8.04 -41.83
C GLN A 763 41.46 -9.29 -41.03
N SER A 764 40.50 -9.99 -41.62
CA SER A 764 40.24 -11.42 -41.43
C SER A 764 41.42 -12.32 -41.85
N PRO A 765 41.48 -13.56 -41.34
CA PRO A 765 41.46 -14.65 -42.33
C PRO A 765 40.57 -15.87 -41.97
N GLU A 766 39.97 -16.38 -43.01
CA GLU A 766 39.76 -17.75 -43.48
C GLU A 766 39.53 -18.92 -42.50
N LYS A 767 38.52 -19.66 -42.83
CA LYS A 767 38.23 -21.07 -42.45
C LYS A 767 39.38 -22.02 -42.88
N PRO A 768 39.46 -23.19 -42.20
CA PRO A 768 39.36 -24.41 -43.02
C PRO A 768 38.37 -25.45 -42.49
N GLN A 769 37.95 -26.25 -43.47
CA GLN A 769 37.03 -27.39 -43.41
C GLN A 769 37.70 -28.66 -42.81
N SER A 770 36.78 -29.50 -42.30
CA SER A 770 36.80 -31.00 -42.35
C SER A 770 37.88 -31.76 -41.56
N GLN A 771 37.46 -32.49 -40.54
CA GLN A 771 37.22 -33.95 -40.58
C GLN A 771 36.31 -34.35 -39.43
#